data_52a1471b433c716721a8d752d493f5fd
#
_entry.id   52a1471b433c716721a8d752d493f5fd
#
_cell.length_a   1.000
_cell.length_b   1.000
_cell.length_c   1.000
_cell.angle_alpha   90.00
_cell.angle_beta   90.00
_cell.angle_gamma   90.00
#
_symmetry.space_group_name_H-M   'P 1'
#
loop_
_entity.id
_entity.type
_entity.pdbx_description
1 polymer ?
#
loop_
_entity_poly.entity_id
_entity_poly.type
_entity_poly.pdbx_seq_one_letter_code
_entity_poly.pdbx_strand_id
1 'polypeptide(L)'
;MNSYFYKQPIKTIVAPTKATIILPFKDAKSRTLLRAMEEKQTDFTNLKQANLCTLSFAASELKKYLQRVSATQIEFAEKGEEVEGFTIELSCGDAPKSNCNYTISPTETGVALYGNSRVGALYSAYTFLRMQGIRWYYPGNEGEYVPPKSDKWTIPTSECDYVPDMHDGRGLDIFAPLKDSENFLLWMARNRLNIAGDHDLTAALGDKLGMTFRIGGHMFEPFLAPDKPLADGRTIWESHPEWYGLPENGVREKSQALRNQFCVSCPDLTDYLADILIGKLRGEWHHVDRVDIWGFDCGFGTTCQCEKCKSLGNDTDQAIHFLSELRRRLNKTEVKNVALVACSYEGTKTMDAPSRPIPENLFERDCVITYPIHRCYAHDFDDPSCPTNSVYMKQIMPWLNQEKHLPMVMGEYYNVSKYEDLPLTFSKRIKNDLPLYKKMGFSSITYMHPPLYNWGVRALNHMLYAELSWDITADADKLEEEYYKNLYEDYYEDIKRAYALTESASEHIGSYRNWWFSVLEGFALWEGGVPDRKIDLTGHFANYDELLKRLDKDLSSRKECLQIVENVLKRAKREAVTCTIARRAANPEEARKFDVGNKIISRLLELRRSFIYGADELTLFSLLVKEYIDAERDEYDVERWAQIEDAYDKLAGYFYPQRYSSRQVESACDDALTRSQLRGAVNRRRVYLINTLKAKI
;
A
#
# COMPACT_ATOMS: atom_id res chain seq x y z
N MET A 1 -10.39 -29.87 8.82
CA MET A 1 -9.90 -28.49 8.84
C MET A 1 -11.04 -27.60 8.39
N ASN A 2 -11.53 -26.70 9.21
CA ASN A 2 -12.60 -25.81 8.82
C ASN A 2 -12.05 -24.71 7.92
N SER A 3 -12.70 -24.51 6.79
CA SER A 3 -12.26 -23.69 5.68
C SER A 3 -12.57 -22.19 5.87
N TYR A 4 -11.91 -21.52 6.79
CA TYR A 4 -12.06 -20.05 6.85
C TYR A 4 -11.43 -19.31 5.67
N PHE A 5 -10.68 -20.00 4.81
CA PHE A 5 -10.16 -19.46 3.55
C PHE A 5 -11.04 -19.73 2.32
N TYR A 6 -12.05 -20.60 2.45
CA TYR A 6 -12.84 -21.05 1.30
C TYR A 6 -14.32 -21.00 1.66
N LYS A 7 -15.09 -20.34 0.83
CA LYS A 7 -16.55 -20.27 0.99
C LYS A 7 -17.26 -21.60 0.66
N GLN A 8 -16.51 -22.66 0.33
CA GLN A 8 -17.06 -23.94 -0.10
C GLN A 8 -16.58 -25.09 0.79
N PRO A 9 -17.39 -26.18 0.91
CA PRO A 9 -16.96 -27.38 1.58
C PRO A 9 -15.81 -28.05 0.85
N ILE A 10 -14.87 -28.60 1.61
CA ILE A 10 -13.68 -29.29 1.11
C ILE A 10 -13.56 -30.69 1.71
N LYS A 11 -12.90 -31.59 1.01
CA LYS A 11 -12.49 -32.90 1.51
C LYS A 11 -11.02 -33.15 1.24
N THR A 12 -10.44 -34.02 2.04
CA THR A 12 -9.09 -34.52 1.83
C THR A 12 -9.16 -35.85 1.06
N ILE A 13 -8.34 -36.00 0.05
CA ILE A 13 -8.15 -37.21 -0.73
C ILE A 13 -6.69 -37.67 -0.64
N VAL A 14 -6.41 -38.90 -1.02
CA VAL A 14 -5.03 -39.35 -1.27
C VAL A 14 -4.49 -38.57 -2.48
N ALA A 15 -3.30 -38.00 -2.36
CA ALA A 15 -2.68 -37.30 -3.46
C ALA A 15 -2.50 -38.24 -4.69
N PRO A 16 -2.92 -37.85 -5.87
CA PRO A 16 -2.79 -38.70 -7.05
C PRO A 16 -1.31 -38.90 -7.39
N THR A 17 -0.95 -40.06 -7.91
CA THR A 17 0.40 -40.32 -8.42
C THR A 17 0.69 -39.46 -9.64
N LYS A 18 -0.34 -39.19 -10.44
CA LYS A 18 -0.29 -38.35 -11.63
C LYS A 18 -1.52 -37.44 -11.70
N ALA A 19 -1.29 -36.18 -12.05
CA ALA A 19 -2.35 -35.22 -12.34
C ALA A 19 -2.05 -34.45 -13.64
N THR A 20 -3.09 -34.17 -14.41
CA THR A 20 -2.96 -33.47 -15.70
C THR A 20 -3.69 -32.15 -15.66
N ILE A 21 -2.97 -31.06 -15.94
CA ILE A 21 -3.55 -29.71 -16.12
C ILE A 21 -4.02 -29.60 -17.56
N ILE A 22 -5.34 -29.49 -17.75
CA ILE A 22 -5.99 -29.40 -19.06
C ILE A 22 -6.20 -27.92 -19.40
N LEU A 23 -5.70 -27.51 -20.57
CA LEU A 23 -5.71 -26.13 -21.04
C LEU A 23 -6.52 -25.98 -22.35
N PRO A 24 -7.22 -24.84 -22.57
CA PRO A 24 -8.13 -24.66 -23.70
C PRO A 24 -7.42 -24.28 -25.01
N PHE A 25 -6.15 -24.64 -25.18
CA PHE A 25 -5.41 -24.29 -26.38
C PHE A 25 -4.49 -25.43 -26.86
N LYS A 26 -4.23 -25.43 -28.18
CA LYS A 26 -3.35 -26.40 -28.84
C LYS A 26 -1.91 -26.27 -28.36
N ASP A 27 -1.14 -27.34 -28.49
CA ASP A 27 0.26 -27.44 -28.11
C ASP A 27 0.51 -27.21 -26.61
N ALA A 28 -0.51 -27.39 -25.74
CA ALA A 28 -0.40 -27.19 -24.31
C ALA A 28 0.77 -28.01 -23.71
N LYS A 29 0.91 -29.27 -24.14
CA LYS A 29 1.94 -30.17 -23.65
C LYS A 29 3.39 -29.66 -23.87
N SER A 30 3.63 -29.06 -25.03
CA SER A 30 4.99 -28.61 -25.44
C SER A 30 5.26 -27.12 -25.18
N ARG A 31 4.22 -26.27 -25.17
CA ARG A 31 4.38 -24.82 -25.21
C ARG A 31 4.04 -24.09 -23.91
N THR A 32 3.35 -24.73 -22.95
CA THR A 32 2.85 -24.04 -21.72
C THR A 32 4.00 -23.36 -20.96
N LEU A 33 5.09 -24.05 -20.68
CA LEU A 33 6.20 -23.45 -19.91
C LEU A 33 6.90 -22.33 -20.68
N LEU A 34 6.99 -22.39 -21.98
CA LEU A 34 7.57 -21.33 -22.82
C LEU A 34 6.66 -20.10 -22.83
N ARG A 35 5.36 -20.29 -23.11
CA ARG A 35 4.38 -19.19 -23.11
C ARG A 35 4.24 -18.48 -21.78
N ALA A 36 4.43 -19.19 -20.67
CA ALA A 36 4.45 -18.61 -19.33
C ALA A 36 5.54 -17.56 -19.12
N MET A 37 6.58 -17.55 -19.98
CA MET A 37 7.74 -16.65 -19.91
C MET A 37 7.77 -15.64 -21.09
N GLU A 38 6.75 -15.64 -21.95
CA GLU A 38 6.68 -14.79 -23.16
C GLU A 38 5.95 -13.46 -22.91
N GLU A 39 5.89 -12.94 -21.67
CA GLU A 39 5.17 -11.69 -21.37
C GLU A 39 5.68 -10.49 -22.17
N LYS A 40 7.00 -10.40 -22.40
CA LYS A 40 7.60 -9.29 -23.18
C LYS A 40 7.32 -9.35 -24.67
N GLN A 41 6.92 -10.50 -25.19
CA GLN A 41 6.58 -10.75 -26.58
C GLN A 41 5.06 -10.81 -26.83
N THR A 42 4.27 -10.79 -25.74
CA THR A 42 2.82 -10.91 -25.80
C THR A 42 2.16 -9.54 -26.02
N ASP A 43 1.32 -9.46 -27.02
CA ASP A 43 0.43 -8.31 -27.18
C ASP A 43 -0.79 -8.48 -26.25
N PHE A 44 -0.79 -7.79 -25.11
CA PHE A 44 -1.87 -7.85 -24.13
C PHE A 44 -3.13 -7.08 -24.54
N THR A 45 -3.09 -6.32 -25.64
CA THR A 45 -4.31 -5.75 -26.26
C THR A 45 -5.06 -6.80 -27.05
N ASN A 46 -4.37 -7.86 -27.47
CA ASN A 46 -4.97 -9.03 -28.12
C ASN A 46 -5.42 -10.04 -27.04
N LEU A 47 -6.71 -10.12 -26.81
CA LEU A 47 -7.31 -10.96 -25.77
C LEU A 47 -6.84 -12.42 -25.83
N LYS A 48 -6.74 -12.99 -27.05
CA LYS A 48 -6.32 -14.39 -27.24
C LYS A 48 -4.86 -14.60 -26.81
N GLN A 49 -3.94 -13.70 -27.16
CA GLN A 49 -2.55 -13.78 -26.74
C GLN A 49 -2.41 -13.57 -25.23
N ALA A 50 -3.12 -12.59 -24.68
CA ALA A 50 -3.17 -12.31 -23.25
C ALA A 50 -3.67 -13.53 -22.45
N ASN A 51 -4.76 -14.16 -22.89
CA ASN A 51 -5.31 -15.37 -22.26
C ASN A 51 -4.29 -16.53 -22.32
N LEU A 52 -3.65 -16.76 -23.46
CA LEU A 52 -2.63 -17.80 -23.60
C LEU A 52 -1.45 -17.61 -22.62
N CYS A 53 -0.92 -16.39 -22.53
CA CYS A 53 0.21 -16.10 -21.66
C CYS A 53 -0.17 -16.28 -20.18
N THR A 54 -1.28 -15.69 -19.71
CA THR A 54 -1.71 -15.75 -18.31
C THR A 54 -2.12 -17.16 -17.87
N LEU A 55 -2.89 -17.90 -18.70
CA LEU A 55 -3.26 -19.28 -18.39
C LEU A 55 -2.04 -20.21 -18.35
N SER A 56 -1.09 -20.02 -19.28
CA SER A 56 0.17 -20.77 -19.27
C SER A 56 0.98 -20.49 -18.00
N PHE A 57 1.00 -19.25 -17.56
CA PHE A 57 1.65 -18.87 -16.30
C PHE A 57 0.93 -19.49 -15.08
N ALA A 58 -0.40 -19.41 -15.00
CA ALA A 58 -1.19 -20.04 -13.94
C ALA A 58 -0.94 -21.56 -13.87
N ALA A 59 -0.93 -22.23 -15.03
CA ALA A 59 -0.61 -23.65 -15.11
C ALA A 59 0.82 -23.97 -14.66
N SER A 60 1.79 -23.12 -14.98
CA SER A 60 3.18 -23.28 -14.52
C SER A 60 3.31 -23.13 -12.99
N GLU A 61 2.59 -22.17 -12.38
CA GLU A 61 2.53 -21.99 -10.93
C GLU A 61 1.85 -23.20 -10.24
N LEU A 62 0.73 -23.70 -10.78
CA LEU A 62 0.11 -24.96 -10.31
C LEU A 62 1.12 -26.10 -10.30
N LYS A 63 1.77 -26.36 -11.43
CA LYS A 63 2.78 -27.43 -11.54
C LYS A 63 3.90 -27.24 -10.53
N LYS A 64 4.50 -26.05 -10.47
CA LYS A 64 5.61 -25.71 -9.56
C LYS A 64 5.28 -26.01 -8.11
N TYR A 65 4.12 -25.57 -7.64
CA TYR A 65 3.77 -25.68 -6.23
C TYR A 65 3.20 -27.05 -5.85
N LEU A 66 2.39 -27.67 -6.71
CA LEU A 66 1.84 -29.01 -6.44
C LEU A 66 2.96 -30.05 -6.31
N GLN A 67 4.01 -29.95 -7.13
CA GLN A 67 5.20 -30.81 -7.03
C GLN A 67 6.04 -30.55 -5.77
N ARG A 68 5.90 -29.39 -5.16
CA ARG A 68 6.58 -29.06 -3.90
C ARG A 68 5.86 -29.64 -2.69
N VAL A 69 4.52 -29.74 -2.73
CA VAL A 69 3.69 -30.21 -1.61
C VAL A 69 3.32 -31.70 -1.70
N SER A 70 3.58 -32.37 -2.82
CA SER A 70 3.32 -33.80 -3.00
C SER A 70 4.34 -34.46 -3.93
N ALA A 71 4.28 -35.78 -4.02
CA ALA A 71 5.07 -36.56 -4.99
C ALA A 71 4.38 -36.68 -6.35
N THR A 72 3.24 -36.03 -6.55
CA THR A 72 2.42 -36.10 -7.78
C THR A 72 3.21 -35.64 -9.00
N GLN A 73 3.21 -36.43 -10.05
CA GLN A 73 3.69 -36.01 -11.36
C GLN A 73 2.67 -35.12 -12.03
N ILE A 74 3.06 -33.92 -12.46
CA ILE A 74 2.18 -32.94 -13.09
C ILE A 74 2.53 -32.81 -14.56
N GLU A 75 1.55 -33.08 -15.42
CA GLU A 75 1.65 -32.95 -16.89
C GLU A 75 0.67 -31.90 -17.41
N PHE A 76 0.81 -31.52 -18.68
CA PHE A 76 -0.12 -30.63 -19.38
C PHE A 76 -0.77 -31.41 -20.54
N ALA A 77 -2.04 -31.11 -20.79
CA ALA A 77 -2.79 -31.60 -21.95
C ALA A 77 -3.65 -30.50 -22.56
N GLU A 78 -4.02 -30.66 -23.82
CA GLU A 78 -5.02 -29.80 -24.45
C GLU A 78 -6.45 -30.34 -24.20
N LYS A 79 -7.42 -29.44 -24.24
CA LYS A 79 -8.83 -29.82 -24.05
C LYS A 79 -9.27 -30.79 -25.15
N GLY A 80 -9.82 -31.92 -24.75
CA GLY A 80 -10.29 -32.99 -25.65
C GLY A 80 -9.30 -34.14 -25.81
N GLU A 81 -8.08 -34.06 -25.27
CA GLU A 81 -7.21 -35.22 -25.15
C GLU A 81 -7.74 -36.18 -24.07
N GLU A 82 -7.69 -37.48 -24.35
CA GLU A 82 -7.96 -38.51 -23.33
C GLU A 82 -6.78 -38.55 -22.34
N VAL A 83 -7.07 -38.32 -21.08
CA VAL A 83 -6.08 -38.31 -19.99
C VAL A 83 -6.51 -39.24 -18.87
N GLU A 84 -5.58 -39.98 -18.32
CA GLU A 84 -5.81 -40.83 -17.16
C GLU A 84 -5.44 -40.09 -15.84
N GLY A 85 -6.15 -40.43 -14.78
CA GLY A 85 -5.87 -39.94 -13.42
C GLY A 85 -6.61 -38.66 -13.09
N PHE A 86 -6.03 -37.87 -12.18
CA PHE A 86 -6.66 -36.65 -11.68
C PHE A 86 -6.50 -35.49 -12.66
N THR A 87 -7.58 -34.75 -12.90
CA THR A 87 -7.57 -33.61 -13.84
C THR A 87 -7.73 -32.28 -13.14
N ILE A 88 -7.03 -31.27 -13.61
CA ILE A 88 -7.19 -29.86 -13.22
C ILE A 88 -7.53 -29.10 -14.51
N GLU A 89 -8.80 -28.82 -14.74
CA GLU A 89 -9.24 -28.08 -15.90
C GLU A 89 -9.08 -26.58 -15.64
N LEU A 90 -8.19 -25.91 -16.36
CA LEU A 90 -7.93 -24.48 -16.22
C LEU A 90 -8.40 -23.73 -17.46
N SER A 91 -9.37 -22.82 -17.30
CA SER A 91 -9.94 -22.07 -18.42
C SER A 91 -10.44 -20.69 -17.98
N CYS A 92 -10.69 -19.82 -18.98
CA CYS A 92 -11.29 -18.51 -18.73
C CYS A 92 -12.28 -18.13 -19.83
N GLY A 93 -13.18 -17.20 -19.48
CA GLY A 93 -14.01 -16.46 -20.44
C GLY A 93 -13.28 -15.22 -20.99
N ASP A 94 -14.05 -14.40 -21.71
CA ASP A 94 -13.57 -13.23 -22.44
C ASP A 94 -13.89 -11.89 -21.75
N ALA A 95 -14.22 -11.92 -20.46
CA ALA A 95 -14.42 -10.69 -19.69
C ALA A 95 -13.11 -9.87 -19.59
N PRO A 96 -13.21 -8.55 -19.43
CA PRO A 96 -12.03 -7.69 -19.26
C PRO A 96 -11.23 -8.08 -18.01
N LYS A 97 -9.92 -7.76 -18.00
CA LYS A 97 -8.99 -8.09 -16.89
C LYS A 97 -9.45 -7.58 -15.51
N SER A 98 -10.28 -6.54 -15.47
CA SER A 98 -10.86 -6.02 -14.23
C SER A 98 -11.87 -6.95 -13.57
N ASN A 99 -12.55 -7.82 -14.36
CA ASN A 99 -13.42 -8.86 -13.82
C ASN A 99 -12.59 -10.06 -13.34
N CYS A 100 -12.24 -10.06 -12.08
CA CYS A 100 -11.42 -11.10 -11.46
C CYS A 100 -12.24 -12.21 -10.78
N ASN A 101 -13.54 -12.30 -11.04
CA ASN A 101 -14.41 -13.35 -10.51
C ASN A 101 -14.03 -14.72 -11.09
N TYR A 102 -14.19 -15.75 -10.28
CA TYR A 102 -13.90 -17.12 -10.70
C TYR A 102 -14.78 -18.13 -9.96
N THR A 103 -14.89 -19.32 -10.56
CA THR A 103 -15.59 -20.48 -10.02
C THR A 103 -14.61 -21.64 -9.83
N ILE A 104 -14.73 -22.35 -8.74
CA ILE A 104 -14.01 -23.60 -8.49
C ILE A 104 -15.07 -24.69 -8.28
N SER A 105 -15.04 -25.75 -9.08
CA SER A 105 -15.98 -26.84 -8.99
C SER A 105 -15.30 -28.22 -9.02
N PRO A 106 -15.83 -29.22 -8.33
CA PRO A 106 -15.40 -30.61 -8.51
C PRO A 106 -15.86 -31.10 -9.89
N THR A 107 -15.06 -31.99 -10.51
CA THR A 107 -15.43 -32.75 -11.68
C THR A 107 -15.45 -34.24 -11.35
N GLU A 108 -15.87 -35.11 -12.28
CA GLU A 108 -15.83 -36.57 -12.08
C GLU A 108 -14.42 -37.07 -11.81
N THR A 109 -13.42 -36.47 -12.47
CA THR A 109 -12.01 -36.89 -12.39
C THR A 109 -11.11 -35.94 -11.62
N GLY A 110 -11.63 -34.78 -11.13
CA GLY A 110 -10.77 -33.82 -10.48
C GLY A 110 -11.43 -32.50 -10.11
N VAL A 111 -10.90 -31.38 -10.61
CA VAL A 111 -11.39 -30.02 -10.33
C VAL A 111 -11.37 -29.16 -11.60
N ALA A 112 -12.35 -28.28 -11.74
CA ALA A 112 -12.36 -27.21 -12.74
C ALA A 112 -12.09 -25.84 -12.07
N LEU A 113 -11.17 -25.10 -12.64
CA LEU A 113 -10.73 -23.76 -12.25
C LEU A 113 -11.10 -22.82 -13.40
N TYR A 114 -12.21 -22.10 -13.27
CA TYR A 114 -12.73 -21.22 -14.30
C TYR A 114 -12.71 -19.76 -13.85
N GLY A 115 -12.14 -18.87 -14.64
CA GLY A 115 -12.21 -17.43 -14.41
C GLY A 115 -13.14 -16.76 -15.42
N ASN A 116 -13.90 -15.72 -15.00
CA ASN A 116 -14.65 -14.91 -15.96
C ASN A 116 -13.69 -14.22 -16.95
N SER A 117 -12.49 -13.91 -16.50
CA SER A 117 -11.36 -13.45 -17.29
C SER A 117 -10.12 -14.29 -17.01
N ARG A 118 -9.03 -14.05 -17.75
CA ARG A 118 -7.71 -14.66 -17.51
C ARG A 118 -7.20 -14.41 -16.09
N VAL A 119 -7.55 -13.25 -15.47
CA VAL A 119 -7.16 -12.90 -14.12
C VAL A 119 -7.93 -13.74 -13.09
N GLY A 120 -9.23 -13.92 -13.30
CA GLY A 120 -10.03 -14.83 -12.47
C GLY A 120 -9.50 -16.25 -12.52
N ALA A 121 -9.08 -16.75 -13.71
CA ALA A 121 -8.45 -18.06 -13.83
C ALA A 121 -7.10 -18.16 -13.06
N LEU A 122 -6.28 -17.11 -13.10
CA LEU A 122 -5.07 -17.06 -12.31
C LEU A 122 -5.38 -17.10 -10.79
N TYR A 123 -6.39 -16.36 -10.35
CA TYR A 123 -6.81 -16.35 -8.95
C TYR A 123 -7.43 -17.67 -8.49
N SER A 124 -8.17 -18.37 -9.37
CA SER A 124 -8.67 -19.72 -9.07
C SER A 124 -7.52 -20.71 -8.85
N ALA A 125 -6.47 -20.62 -9.67
CA ALA A 125 -5.27 -21.44 -9.51
C ALA A 125 -4.57 -21.16 -8.14
N TYR A 126 -4.42 -19.90 -7.78
CA TYR A 126 -3.85 -19.53 -6.46
C TYR A 126 -4.74 -19.97 -5.30
N THR A 127 -6.07 -19.91 -5.44
CA THR A 127 -6.98 -20.39 -4.41
C THR A 127 -6.88 -21.91 -4.26
N PHE A 128 -6.77 -22.66 -5.37
CA PHE A 128 -6.54 -24.11 -5.30
C PHE A 128 -5.18 -24.45 -4.64
N LEU A 129 -4.13 -23.68 -4.90
CA LEU A 129 -2.84 -23.83 -4.22
C LEU A 129 -2.93 -23.52 -2.72
N ARG A 130 -3.71 -22.51 -2.35
CA ARG A 130 -4.00 -22.22 -0.92
C ARG A 130 -4.76 -23.35 -0.24
N MET A 131 -5.64 -24.07 -0.94
CA MET A 131 -6.29 -25.29 -0.43
C MET A 131 -5.25 -26.38 -0.08
N GLN A 132 -4.11 -26.39 -0.77
CA GLN A 132 -2.99 -27.28 -0.45
C GLN A 132 -2.10 -26.75 0.69
N GLY A 133 -2.47 -25.65 1.35
CA GLY A 133 -1.75 -25.08 2.48
C GLY A 133 -0.65 -24.08 2.11
N ILE A 134 -0.46 -23.74 0.84
CA ILE A 134 0.55 -22.79 0.39
C ILE A 134 0.09 -21.37 0.72
N ARG A 135 1.03 -20.54 1.22
CA ARG A 135 0.78 -19.12 1.55
C ARG A 135 1.91 -18.22 1.08
N TRP A 136 1.58 -16.98 0.78
CA TRP A 136 2.52 -15.92 0.40
C TRP A 136 2.25 -14.70 1.26
N TYR A 137 2.91 -14.62 2.41
CA TYR A 137 2.68 -13.59 3.42
C TYR A 137 3.27 -12.24 3.06
N TYR A 138 4.43 -12.24 2.37
CA TYR A 138 5.04 -11.03 1.81
C TYR A 138 5.95 -11.38 0.62
N PRO A 139 6.45 -10.40 -0.15
CA PRO A 139 7.22 -10.66 -1.37
C PRO A 139 8.48 -11.48 -1.14
N GLY A 140 8.82 -12.27 -2.15
CA GLY A 140 10.02 -13.08 -2.17
C GLY A 140 9.91 -14.42 -1.42
N ASN A 141 11.01 -15.17 -1.43
CA ASN A 141 11.06 -16.52 -0.84
C ASN A 141 10.87 -16.52 0.67
N GLU A 142 11.26 -15.43 1.34
CA GLU A 142 11.18 -15.31 2.79
C GLU A 142 9.72 -15.23 3.28
N GLY A 143 8.83 -14.66 2.48
CA GLY A 143 7.39 -14.59 2.76
C GLY A 143 6.60 -15.81 2.32
N GLU A 144 7.25 -16.76 1.62
CA GLU A 144 6.58 -17.94 1.10
C GLU A 144 6.59 -19.09 2.13
N TYR A 145 5.39 -19.59 2.42
CA TYR A 145 5.20 -20.82 3.17
C TYR A 145 4.71 -21.93 2.25
N VAL A 146 5.44 -23.03 2.24
CA VAL A 146 5.07 -24.27 1.55
C VAL A 146 5.07 -25.39 2.58
N PRO A 147 3.94 -26.03 2.84
CA PRO A 147 3.88 -27.09 3.83
C PRO A 147 4.77 -28.29 3.43
N PRO A 148 5.14 -29.13 4.37
CA PRO A 148 5.84 -30.38 4.08
C PRO A 148 5.10 -31.21 3.04
N LYS A 149 5.84 -31.97 2.22
CA LYS A 149 5.22 -32.91 1.28
C LYS A 149 4.28 -33.85 2.00
N SER A 150 3.11 -34.05 1.42
CA SER A 150 2.04 -34.87 1.93
C SER A 150 1.56 -35.85 0.86
N ASP A 151 1.07 -37.02 1.30
CA ASP A 151 0.30 -37.95 0.48
C ASP A 151 -1.18 -37.58 0.37
N LYS A 152 -1.54 -36.36 0.75
CA LYS A 152 -2.92 -35.87 0.77
C LYS A 152 -3.07 -34.55 -0.01
N TRP A 153 -4.18 -34.45 -0.74
CA TRP A 153 -4.64 -33.21 -1.35
C TRP A 153 -6.00 -32.80 -0.79
N THR A 154 -6.24 -31.51 -0.76
CA THR A 154 -7.52 -30.91 -0.39
C THR A 154 -8.25 -30.45 -1.67
N ILE A 155 -9.47 -30.93 -1.88
CA ILE A 155 -10.28 -30.61 -3.04
C ILE A 155 -11.68 -30.14 -2.63
N PRO A 156 -12.38 -29.32 -3.47
CA PRO A 156 -13.76 -28.93 -3.22
C PRO A 156 -14.71 -30.14 -3.33
N THR A 157 -15.85 -30.05 -2.64
CA THR A 157 -16.93 -31.04 -2.74
C THR A 157 -18.19 -30.48 -3.41
N SER A 158 -18.25 -29.16 -3.63
CA SER A 158 -19.31 -28.45 -4.34
C SER A 158 -18.73 -27.31 -5.16
N GLU A 159 -19.49 -26.85 -6.14
CA GLU A 159 -19.17 -25.61 -6.87
C GLU A 159 -19.29 -24.39 -5.96
N CYS A 160 -18.42 -23.40 -6.17
CA CYS A 160 -18.46 -22.12 -5.49
C CYS A 160 -17.94 -21.01 -6.38
N ASP A 161 -18.70 -19.91 -6.40
CA ASP A 161 -18.30 -18.66 -7.03
C ASP A 161 -17.57 -17.77 -6.04
N TYR A 162 -16.47 -17.20 -6.52
CA TYR A 162 -15.62 -16.28 -5.75
C TYR A 162 -15.71 -14.88 -6.38
N VAL A 163 -16.30 -13.98 -5.61
CA VAL A 163 -16.47 -12.57 -5.98
C VAL A 163 -15.87 -11.71 -4.86
N PRO A 164 -14.98 -10.77 -5.17
CA PRO A 164 -14.40 -9.93 -4.13
C PRO A 164 -15.40 -8.91 -3.58
N ASP A 165 -15.32 -8.61 -2.30
CA ASP A 165 -16.13 -7.56 -1.68
C ASP A 165 -15.75 -6.17 -2.19
N MET A 166 -14.46 -5.86 -2.32
CA MET A 166 -13.97 -4.66 -3.00
C MET A 166 -13.76 -4.97 -4.49
N HIS A 167 -14.87 -5.01 -5.24
CA HIS A 167 -14.91 -5.57 -6.60
C HIS A 167 -14.29 -4.66 -7.67
N ASP A 168 -14.30 -3.33 -7.48
CA ASP A 168 -13.76 -2.37 -8.46
C ASP A 168 -12.24 -2.19 -8.35
N GLY A 169 -11.63 -2.70 -7.28
CA GLY A 169 -10.20 -2.72 -7.15
C GLY A 169 -9.66 -2.84 -5.73
N ARG A 170 -8.50 -3.44 -5.64
CA ARG A 170 -7.75 -3.67 -4.39
C ARG A 170 -6.30 -3.37 -4.67
N GLY A 171 -5.85 -2.19 -4.20
CA GLY A 171 -4.52 -1.66 -4.49
C GLY A 171 -3.61 -1.64 -3.27
N LEU A 172 -2.33 -1.76 -3.54
CA LEU A 172 -1.29 -1.40 -2.59
C LEU A 172 -0.26 -0.56 -3.35
N ASP A 173 -0.17 0.72 -2.98
CA ASP A 173 0.73 1.67 -3.60
C ASP A 173 2.01 1.79 -2.78
N ILE A 174 3.15 1.54 -3.38
CA ILE A 174 4.47 1.70 -2.78
C ILE A 174 5.21 2.82 -3.52
N PHE A 175 5.62 3.86 -2.80
CA PHE A 175 6.23 5.05 -3.39
C PHE A 175 7.67 4.89 -3.89
N ALA A 176 8.42 3.94 -3.35
CA ALA A 176 9.74 3.65 -3.87
C ALA A 176 9.72 2.34 -4.65
N PRO A 177 10.45 2.26 -5.77
CA PRO A 177 10.65 0.99 -6.41
C PRO A 177 11.34 0.09 -5.40
N LEU A 178 10.65 -0.95 -4.96
CA LEU A 178 11.31 -2.04 -4.25
C LEU A 178 12.42 -2.54 -5.15
N LYS A 179 13.57 -2.82 -4.56
CA LYS A 179 14.70 -3.45 -5.27
C LYS A 179 14.28 -4.72 -6.01
N ASP A 180 13.10 -5.24 -5.68
CA ASP A 180 12.51 -6.46 -6.17
C ASP A 180 11.03 -6.27 -6.53
N SER A 181 10.77 -5.37 -7.48
CA SER A 181 9.41 -5.05 -7.93
C SER A 181 8.67 -6.23 -8.56
N GLU A 182 9.38 -7.20 -9.20
CA GLU A 182 8.77 -8.40 -9.75
C GLU A 182 8.19 -9.29 -8.64
N ASN A 183 8.91 -9.52 -7.56
CA ASN A 183 8.42 -10.28 -6.41
C ASN A 183 7.23 -9.58 -5.73
N PHE A 184 7.21 -8.26 -5.72
CA PHE A 184 6.08 -7.50 -5.21
C PHE A 184 4.82 -7.71 -6.05
N LEU A 185 4.90 -7.58 -7.37
CA LEU A 185 3.76 -7.83 -8.27
C LEU A 185 3.27 -9.29 -8.19
N LEU A 186 4.19 -10.25 -8.12
CA LEU A 186 3.84 -11.66 -7.91
C LEU A 186 3.11 -11.87 -6.58
N TRP A 187 3.57 -11.22 -5.51
CA TRP A 187 2.92 -11.28 -4.21
C TRP A 187 1.51 -10.67 -4.26
N MET A 188 1.35 -9.52 -4.93
CA MET A 188 0.03 -8.89 -5.12
C MET A 188 -0.94 -9.84 -5.82
N ALA A 189 -0.56 -10.43 -6.97
CA ALA A 189 -1.39 -11.36 -7.72
C ALA A 189 -1.75 -12.60 -6.90
N ARG A 190 -0.80 -13.19 -6.17
CA ARG A 190 -1.00 -14.34 -5.30
C ARG A 190 -1.94 -14.05 -4.14
N ASN A 191 -2.05 -12.79 -3.72
CA ASN A 191 -2.97 -12.31 -2.71
C ASN A 191 -4.19 -11.58 -3.32
N ARG A 192 -4.41 -11.70 -4.63
CA ARG A 192 -5.57 -11.19 -5.36
C ARG A 192 -5.72 -9.66 -5.29
N LEU A 193 -4.64 -8.94 -5.04
CA LEU A 193 -4.55 -7.50 -5.25
C LEU A 193 -4.34 -7.24 -6.75
N ASN A 194 -5.00 -6.21 -7.29
CA ASN A 194 -5.06 -6.00 -8.73
C ASN A 194 -4.84 -4.55 -9.21
N ILE A 195 -4.57 -3.61 -8.31
CA ILE A 195 -4.19 -2.24 -8.68
C ILE A 195 -2.76 -1.99 -8.21
N ALA A 196 -1.87 -1.66 -9.14
CA ALA A 196 -0.47 -1.35 -8.87
C ALA A 196 -0.10 0.02 -9.44
N GLY A 197 0.84 0.71 -8.77
CA GLY A 197 1.51 1.85 -9.35
C GLY A 197 2.27 1.45 -10.61
N ASP A 198 2.33 2.36 -11.59
CA ASP A 198 3.05 2.10 -12.84
C ASP A 198 4.57 2.07 -12.63
N HIS A 199 5.20 1.02 -13.18
CA HIS A 199 6.64 0.86 -13.25
C HIS A 199 7.03 0.27 -14.59
N ASP A 200 7.61 1.06 -15.47
CA ASP A 200 8.00 0.67 -16.84
C ASP A 200 8.74 -0.68 -16.92
N LEU A 201 9.65 -0.95 -15.96
CA LEU A 201 10.45 -2.16 -15.95
C LEU A 201 9.64 -3.45 -15.71
N THR A 202 8.46 -3.34 -15.13
CA THR A 202 7.62 -4.48 -14.74
C THR A 202 6.27 -4.51 -15.44
N ALA A 203 6.01 -3.58 -16.36
CA ALA A 203 4.73 -3.46 -17.06
C ALA A 203 4.28 -4.77 -17.72
N ALA A 204 5.15 -5.44 -18.47
CA ALA A 204 4.83 -6.70 -19.13
C ALA A 204 4.46 -7.83 -18.13
N LEU A 205 5.16 -7.91 -17.00
CA LEU A 205 4.81 -8.84 -15.94
C LEU A 205 3.47 -8.47 -15.31
N GLY A 206 3.25 -7.20 -15.02
CA GLY A 206 1.99 -6.72 -14.48
C GLY A 206 0.81 -7.02 -15.41
N ASP A 207 0.96 -6.83 -16.71
CA ASP A 207 -0.05 -7.19 -17.71
C ASP A 207 -0.34 -8.70 -17.73
N LYS A 208 0.70 -9.54 -17.65
CA LYS A 208 0.54 -10.99 -17.50
C LYS A 208 -0.24 -11.37 -16.25
N LEU A 209 0.02 -10.69 -15.14
CA LEU A 209 -0.68 -10.89 -13.87
C LEU A 209 -2.05 -10.22 -13.81
N GLY A 210 -2.40 -9.40 -14.81
CA GLY A 210 -3.67 -8.71 -14.90
C GLY A 210 -3.80 -7.49 -14.01
N MET A 211 -2.69 -6.84 -13.68
CA MET A 211 -2.69 -5.60 -12.91
C MET A 211 -3.39 -4.48 -13.67
N THR A 212 -4.12 -3.68 -12.94
CA THR A 212 -4.60 -2.37 -13.36
C THR A 212 -3.53 -1.36 -12.99
N PHE A 213 -2.89 -0.76 -13.97
CA PHE A 213 -1.84 0.23 -13.75
C PHE A 213 -2.42 1.59 -13.47
N ARG A 214 -1.92 2.23 -12.42
CA ARG A 214 -2.32 3.55 -11.98
C ARG A 214 -1.12 4.47 -11.87
N ILE A 215 -1.24 5.70 -12.39
CA ILE A 215 -0.23 6.74 -12.33
C ILE A 215 -0.88 8.10 -12.12
N GLY A 216 -0.10 9.12 -11.78
CA GLY A 216 -0.57 10.50 -11.67
C GLY A 216 -0.43 11.06 -10.26
N GLY A 217 -1.51 11.59 -9.71
CA GLY A 217 -1.50 12.36 -8.46
C GLY A 217 -1.48 13.86 -8.75
N HIS A 218 -0.64 14.63 -8.06
CA HIS A 218 -0.44 16.06 -8.28
C HIS A 218 0.40 16.35 -9.54
N MET A 219 0.12 15.62 -10.60
CA MET A 219 0.96 15.52 -11.80
C MET A 219 1.08 16.83 -12.61
N PHE A 220 0.17 17.76 -12.41
CA PHE A 220 0.19 19.02 -13.18
C PHE A 220 1.13 20.09 -12.61
N GLU A 221 1.59 19.97 -11.38
CA GLU A 221 2.51 20.95 -10.78
C GLU A 221 3.77 21.22 -11.62
N PRO A 222 4.54 20.20 -12.05
CA PRO A 222 5.72 20.44 -12.87
C PRO A 222 5.41 21.00 -14.27
N PHE A 223 4.19 20.78 -14.77
CA PHE A 223 3.76 21.33 -16.07
C PHE A 223 3.30 22.77 -15.99
N LEU A 224 2.88 23.21 -14.81
CA LEU A 224 2.47 24.58 -14.51
C LEU A 224 3.48 25.32 -13.63
N ALA A 225 4.74 24.85 -13.56
CA ALA A 225 5.78 25.60 -12.87
C ALA A 225 5.91 27.01 -13.49
N PRO A 226 5.81 28.12 -12.70
CA PRO A 226 5.72 29.48 -13.24
C PRO A 226 6.92 29.87 -14.12
N ASP A 227 8.09 29.32 -13.83
CA ASP A 227 9.34 29.58 -14.55
C ASP A 227 9.57 28.64 -15.75
N LYS A 228 8.66 27.71 -16.01
CA LYS A 228 8.80 26.77 -17.13
C LYS A 228 8.73 27.54 -18.47
N PRO A 229 9.74 27.37 -19.36
CA PRO A 229 9.75 28.05 -20.65
C PRO A 229 8.73 27.44 -21.62
N LEU A 230 8.08 28.25 -22.38
CA LEU A 230 7.26 27.90 -23.55
C LEU A 230 8.12 27.91 -24.83
N ALA A 231 7.54 27.47 -25.95
CA ALA A 231 8.23 27.36 -27.22
C ALA A 231 8.70 28.76 -27.77
N ASP A 232 8.06 29.85 -27.36
CA ASP A 232 8.41 31.21 -27.72
C ASP A 232 9.50 31.84 -26.82
N GLY A 233 10.02 31.07 -25.84
CA GLY A 233 11.06 31.50 -24.91
C GLY A 233 10.58 32.28 -23.69
N ARG A 234 9.30 32.62 -23.60
CA ARG A 234 8.70 33.21 -22.39
C ARG A 234 8.36 32.11 -21.40
N THR A 235 8.28 32.46 -20.12
CA THR A 235 7.79 31.56 -19.10
C THR A 235 6.25 31.42 -19.14
N ILE A 236 5.71 30.35 -18.53
CA ILE A 236 4.26 30.19 -18.41
C ILE A 236 3.65 31.39 -17.68
N TRP A 237 4.29 31.86 -16.60
CA TRP A 237 3.80 33.03 -15.88
C TRP A 237 3.75 34.29 -16.72
N GLU A 238 4.76 34.56 -17.54
CA GLU A 238 4.81 35.73 -18.41
C GLU A 238 3.77 35.71 -19.53
N SER A 239 3.41 34.49 -19.98
CA SER A 239 2.47 34.32 -21.09
C SER A 239 1.03 34.12 -20.62
N HIS A 240 0.83 33.45 -19.50
CA HIS A 240 -0.47 32.97 -19.05
C HIS A 240 -0.66 33.12 -17.52
N PRO A 241 -0.53 34.32 -16.94
CA PRO A 241 -0.79 34.49 -15.50
C PRO A 241 -2.24 34.14 -15.11
N GLU A 242 -3.19 34.20 -16.07
CA GLU A 242 -4.59 33.82 -15.87
C GLU A 242 -4.82 32.33 -15.67
N TRP A 243 -3.87 31.46 -16.01
CA TRP A 243 -3.96 30.04 -15.77
C TRP A 243 -3.89 29.69 -14.28
N TYR A 244 -3.22 30.50 -13.47
CA TYR A 244 -3.14 30.31 -12.04
C TYR A 244 -4.40 30.79 -11.33
N GLY A 245 -4.76 30.14 -10.24
CA GLY A 245 -5.95 30.49 -9.47
C GLY A 245 -5.90 31.92 -8.96
N LEU A 246 -7.02 32.61 -9.06
CA LEU A 246 -7.18 33.92 -8.44
C LEU A 246 -7.38 33.71 -6.93
N PRO A 247 -6.50 34.20 -6.04
CA PRO A 247 -6.70 34.11 -4.61
C PRO A 247 -7.82 35.06 -4.12
N GLU A 248 -8.21 34.93 -2.85
CA GLU A 248 -9.28 35.76 -2.26
C GLU A 248 -8.99 37.26 -2.27
N ASN A 249 -7.73 37.65 -2.19
CA ASN A 249 -7.32 39.08 -2.27
C ASN A 249 -7.43 39.66 -3.67
N GLY A 250 -7.78 38.87 -4.68
CA GLY A 250 -7.97 39.29 -6.05
C GLY A 250 -6.68 39.59 -6.84
N VAL A 251 -5.50 39.28 -6.31
CA VAL A 251 -4.20 39.54 -6.95
C VAL A 251 -3.40 38.25 -7.13
N ARG A 252 -3.07 37.93 -8.39
CA ARG A 252 -2.15 36.82 -8.70
C ARG A 252 -0.71 37.28 -8.55
N GLU A 253 0.07 36.48 -7.81
CA GLU A 253 1.50 36.72 -7.64
C GLU A 253 2.28 35.44 -8.04
N LYS A 254 3.40 35.62 -8.74
CA LYS A 254 4.25 34.52 -9.22
C LYS A 254 4.73 33.63 -8.08
N SER A 255 5.12 34.24 -6.96
CA SER A 255 5.57 33.51 -5.76
C SER A 255 4.50 32.63 -5.09
N GLN A 256 3.23 32.87 -5.41
CA GLN A 256 2.07 32.17 -4.87
C GLN A 256 1.35 31.30 -5.92
N ALA A 257 1.89 31.19 -7.14
CA ALA A 257 1.24 30.59 -8.29
C ALA A 257 0.78 29.14 -8.06
N LEU A 258 1.59 28.31 -7.37
CA LEU A 258 1.27 26.91 -7.04
C LEU A 258 0.66 26.73 -5.64
N ARG A 259 0.39 27.81 -4.92
CA ARG A 259 -0.26 27.75 -3.59
C ARG A 259 -1.79 27.78 -3.66
N ASN A 260 -2.36 28.15 -4.82
CA ASN A 260 -3.78 28.10 -5.09
C ASN A 260 -4.04 27.15 -6.25
N GLN A 261 -5.20 26.52 -6.28
CA GLN A 261 -5.59 25.67 -7.41
C GLN A 261 -5.62 26.51 -8.70
N PHE A 262 -5.26 25.90 -9.82
CA PHE A 262 -5.29 26.56 -11.13
C PHE A 262 -6.72 26.95 -11.56
N CYS A 263 -6.82 27.84 -12.54
CA CYS A 263 -8.11 28.38 -13.02
C CYS A 263 -8.81 27.38 -13.96
N VAL A 264 -9.72 26.56 -13.42
CA VAL A 264 -10.45 25.52 -14.18
C VAL A 264 -11.43 26.05 -15.20
N SER A 265 -11.78 27.34 -15.14
CA SER A 265 -12.64 28.00 -16.12
C SER A 265 -11.88 28.59 -17.33
N CYS A 266 -10.58 28.34 -17.43
CA CYS A 266 -9.75 28.77 -18.54
C CYS A 266 -9.65 27.66 -19.61
N PRO A 267 -10.29 27.74 -20.78
CA PRO A 267 -10.28 26.68 -21.78
C PRO A 267 -8.87 26.38 -22.32
N ASP A 268 -8.06 27.42 -22.56
CA ASP A 268 -6.70 27.28 -23.10
C ASP A 268 -5.79 26.51 -22.15
N LEU A 269 -5.94 26.69 -20.82
CA LEU A 269 -5.25 25.88 -19.82
C LEU A 269 -5.70 24.43 -19.90
N THR A 270 -7.01 24.19 -20.01
CA THR A 270 -7.52 22.83 -20.08
C THR A 270 -7.06 22.12 -21.35
N ASP A 271 -6.99 22.84 -22.49
CA ASP A 271 -6.43 22.30 -23.73
C ASP A 271 -4.94 21.97 -23.58
N TYR A 272 -4.15 22.85 -23.00
CA TYR A 272 -2.73 22.62 -22.74
C TYR A 272 -2.49 21.39 -21.86
N LEU A 273 -3.24 21.24 -20.75
CA LEU A 273 -3.08 20.07 -19.85
C LEU A 273 -3.61 18.79 -20.49
N ALA A 274 -4.67 18.87 -21.29
CA ALA A 274 -5.20 17.72 -22.03
C ALA A 274 -4.19 17.22 -23.09
N ASP A 275 -3.53 18.13 -23.82
CA ASP A 275 -2.51 17.77 -24.80
C ASP A 275 -1.31 17.07 -24.15
N ILE A 276 -0.89 17.53 -22.97
CA ILE A 276 0.16 16.85 -22.18
C ILE A 276 -0.29 15.44 -21.78
N LEU A 277 -1.48 15.31 -21.22
CA LEU A 277 -2.02 14.01 -20.80
C LEU A 277 -2.15 13.04 -21.98
N ILE A 278 -2.73 13.49 -23.10
CA ILE A 278 -2.87 12.69 -24.31
C ILE A 278 -1.51 12.28 -24.86
N GLY A 279 -0.53 13.20 -24.87
CA GLY A 279 0.83 12.92 -25.30
C GLY A 279 1.48 11.81 -24.45
N LYS A 280 1.33 11.88 -23.13
CA LYS A 280 1.82 10.83 -22.21
C LYS A 280 1.14 9.49 -22.44
N LEU A 281 -0.19 9.47 -22.59
CA LEU A 281 -0.96 8.26 -22.85
C LEU A 281 -0.65 7.61 -24.23
N ARG A 282 -0.24 8.40 -25.20
CA ARG A 282 0.28 7.89 -26.48
C ARG A 282 1.69 7.33 -26.40
N GLY A 283 2.48 7.83 -25.46
CA GLY A 283 3.91 7.52 -25.28
C GLY A 283 4.18 6.62 -24.08
N GLU A 284 4.81 7.20 -23.08
CA GLU A 284 5.31 6.47 -21.90
C GLU A 284 4.21 5.77 -21.07
N TRP A 285 2.97 6.27 -21.11
CA TRP A 285 1.84 5.71 -20.35
C TRP A 285 0.86 4.89 -21.21
N HIS A 286 1.31 4.35 -22.33
CA HIS A 286 0.43 3.62 -23.28
C HIS A 286 -0.23 2.37 -22.67
N HIS A 287 0.30 1.81 -21.59
CA HIS A 287 -0.20 0.64 -20.86
C HIS A 287 -0.99 1.00 -19.59
N VAL A 288 -1.11 2.29 -19.25
CA VAL A 288 -1.78 2.75 -18.04
C VAL A 288 -3.30 2.66 -18.19
N ASP A 289 -3.96 2.12 -17.16
CA ASP A 289 -5.42 1.96 -17.12
C ASP A 289 -6.13 3.11 -16.41
N ARG A 290 -5.48 3.73 -15.40
CA ARG A 290 -6.04 4.79 -14.55
C ARG A 290 -5.04 5.92 -14.38
N VAL A 291 -5.51 7.16 -14.52
CA VAL A 291 -4.69 8.36 -14.25
C VAL A 291 -5.33 9.19 -13.15
N ASP A 292 -4.58 9.41 -12.09
CA ASP A 292 -4.97 10.31 -11.01
C ASP A 292 -4.84 11.76 -11.46
N ILE A 293 -5.96 12.42 -11.55
CA ILE A 293 -6.08 13.82 -11.95
C ILE A 293 -6.38 14.65 -10.70
N TRP A 294 -5.34 14.89 -9.91
CA TRP A 294 -5.48 15.66 -8.69
C TRP A 294 -5.04 17.11 -8.92
N GLY A 295 -5.67 18.03 -8.22
CA GLY A 295 -5.19 19.40 -8.14
C GLY A 295 -3.84 19.53 -7.45
N PHE A 296 -3.35 20.74 -7.28
CA PHE A 296 -2.12 20.98 -6.52
C PHE A 296 -2.29 20.61 -5.05
N ASP A 297 -1.22 20.16 -4.42
CA ASP A 297 -1.17 19.95 -2.96
C ASP A 297 -0.94 21.31 -2.26
N CYS A 298 -2.01 22.08 -2.14
CA CYS A 298 -1.98 23.46 -1.64
C CYS A 298 -2.77 23.62 -0.33
N GLY A 299 -2.37 22.89 0.73
CA GLY A 299 -3.09 22.82 2.01
C GLY A 299 -3.52 24.18 2.61
N PHE A 300 -2.75 25.25 2.39
CA PHE A 300 -3.02 26.60 2.89
C PHE A 300 -3.61 27.54 1.85
N GLY A 301 -3.75 27.11 0.59
CA GLY A 301 -4.32 27.90 -0.50
C GLY A 301 -5.82 27.75 -0.63
N THR A 302 -6.34 28.33 -1.70
CA THR A 302 -7.76 28.28 -2.08
C THR A 302 -7.92 27.70 -3.48
N THR A 303 -9.15 27.38 -3.87
CA THR A 303 -9.51 27.21 -5.26
C THR A 303 -9.59 28.59 -5.94
N CYS A 304 -9.67 28.60 -7.27
CA CYS A 304 -9.72 29.86 -8.03
C CYS A 304 -10.97 30.67 -7.68
N GLN A 305 -10.78 31.91 -7.23
CA GLN A 305 -11.83 32.83 -6.80
C GLN A 305 -12.36 33.76 -7.92
N CYS A 306 -12.02 33.49 -9.20
CA CYS A 306 -12.61 34.27 -10.29
C CYS A 306 -14.12 33.98 -10.43
N GLU A 307 -14.89 34.94 -10.93
CA GLU A 307 -16.36 34.84 -11.04
C GLU A 307 -16.82 33.62 -11.84
N LYS A 308 -16.08 33.20 -12.89
CA LYS A 308 -16.40 32.03 -13.69
C LYS A 308 -16.22 30.76 -12.87
N CYS A 309 -15.12 30.59 -12.10
CA CYS A 309 -14.89 29.45 -11.26
C CYS A 309 -15.91 29.37 -10.11
N LYS A 310 -16.20 30.50 -9.45
CA LYS A 310 -17.24 30.55 -8.39
C LYS A 310 -18.62 30.15 -8.90
N SER A 311 -18.97 30.49 -10.13
CA SER A 311 -20.26 30.13 -10.72
C SER A 311 -20.45 28.64 -10.94
N LEU A 312 -19.37 27.84 -10.94
CA LEU A 312 -19.44 26.38 -11.06
C LEU A 312 -20.02 25.69 -9.82
N GLY A 313 -19.84 26.28 -8.63
CA GLY A 313 -20.29 25.73 -7.37
C GLY A 313 -19.22 25.78 -6.28
N ASN A 314 -19.14 24.75 -5.43
CA ASN A 314 -18.11 24.67 -4.39
C ASN A 314 -16.74 24.26 -4.97
N ASP A 315 -15.75 24.13 -4.11
CA ASP A 315 -14.37 23.78 -4.50
C ASP A 315 -14.29 22.43 -5.26
N THR A 316 -15.08 21.46 -4.84
CA THR A 316 -15.19 20.15 -5.49
C THR A 316 -15.87 20.24 -6.85
N ASP A 317 -16.90 21.09 -7.01
CA ASP A 317 -17.54 21.32 -8.30
C ASP A 317 -16.55 21.85 -9.34
N GLN A 318 -15.61 22.71 -8.92
CA GLN A 318 -14.55 23.21 -9.79
C GLN A 318 -13.62 22.07 -10.26
N ALA A 319 -13.22 21.17 -9.37
CA ALA A 319 -12.39 20.01 -9.71
C ALA A 319 -13.12 19.00 -10.62
N ILE A 320 -14.39 18.72 -10.33
CA ILE A 320 -15.25 17.84 -11.17
C ILE A 320 -15.49 18.46 -12.55
N HIS A 321 -15.68 19.78 -12.64
CA HIS A 321 -15.77 20.48 -13.93
C HIS A 321 -14.52 20.27 -14.77
N PHE A 322 -13.33 20.46 -14.18
CA PHE A 322 -12.07 20.24 -14.87
C PHE A 322 -11.92 18.78 -15.35
N LEU A 323 -12.24 17.81 -14.49
CA LEU A 323 -12.21 16.39 -14.85
C LEU A 323 -13.15 16.10 -16.05
N SER A 324 -14.36 16.66 -16.03
CA SER A 324 -15.34 16.52 -17.12
C SER A 324 -14.82 17.11 -18.44
N GLU A 325 -14.18 18.28 -18.38
CA GLU A 325 -13.58 18.91 -19.55
C GLU A 325 -12.40 18.09 -20.13
N LEU A 326 -11.54 17.52 -19.27
CA LEU A 326 -10.50 16.59 -19.70
C LEU A 326 -11.12 15.34 -20.34
N ARG A 327 -12.11 14.72 -19.70
CA ARG A 327 -12.83 13.54 -20.24
C ARG A 327 -13.43 13.82 -21.61
N ARG A 328 -14.02 15.01 -21.81
CA ARG A 328 -14.58 15.41 -23.10
C ARG A 328 -13.53 15.48 -24.20
N ARG A 329 -12.30 15.89 -23.87
CA ARG A 329 -11.18 15.93 -24.82
C ARG A 329 -10.64 14.54 -25.10
N LEU A 330 -10.44 13.72 -24.06
CA LEU A 330 -9.98 12.32 -24.23
C LEU A 330 -10.95 11.52 -25.08
N ASN A 331 -12.26 11.71 -24.92
CA ASN A 331 -13.28 10.98 -25.68
C ASN A 331 -13.21 11.21 -27.20
N LYS A 332 -12.50 12.24 -27.65
CA LYS A 332 -12.24 12.54 -29.07
C LYS A 332 -10.98 11.85 -29.60
N THR A 333 -10.29 11.07 -28.79
CA THR A 333 -9.02 10.43 -29.12
C THR A 333 -9.08 8.90 -28.97
N GLU A 334 -8.08 8.20 -29.49
CA GLU A 334 -7.92 6.75 -29.34
C GLU A 334 -7.59 6.30 -27.91
N VAL A 335 -7.04 7.19 -27.07
CA VAL A 335 -6.70 6.92 -25.66
C VAL A 335 -7.88 7.12 -24.69
N LYS A 336 -9.09 7.24 -25.21
CA LYS A 336 -10.32 7.47 -24.44
C LYS A 336 -10.64 6.41 -23.36
N ASN A 337 -10.06 5.22 -23.47
CA ASN A 337 -10.39 4.09 -22.58
C ASN A 337 -9.73 4.15 -21.21
N VAL A 338 -8.80 5.08 -20.99
CA VAL A 338 -8.18 5.31 -19.68
C VAL A 338 -9.19 5.94 -18.71
N ALA A 339 -9.25 5.44 -17.49
CA ALA A 339 -10.07 6.04 -16.43
C ALA A 339 -9.36 7.24 -15.81
N LEU A 340 -10.09 8.31 -15.56
CA LEU A 340 -9.63 9.47 -14.79
C LEU A 340 -10.11 9.31 -13.34
N VAL A 341 -9.21 9.57 -12.39
CA VAL A 341 -9.46 9.44 -10.96
C VAL A 341 -9.38 10.82 -10.31
N ALA A 342 -10.53 11.35 -9.90
CA ALA A 342 -10.58 12.56 -9.09
C ALA A 342 -10.13 12.27 -7.66
N CYS A 343 -9.72 13.31 -6.93
CA CYS A 343 -9.32 13.20 -5.53
C CYS A 343 -10.32 13.93 -4.62
N SER A 344 -10.76 13.26 -3.56
CA SER A 344 -11.41 13.88 -2.40
C SER A 344 -10.36 13.95 -1.29
N TYR A 345 -9.74 15.14 -1.12
CA TYR A 345 -8.59 15.32 -0.26
C TYR A 345 -8.46 16.76 0.26
N GLU A 346 -7.94 16.92 1.46
CA GLU A 346 -7.78 18.24 2.10
C GLU A 346 -6.84 19.16 1.34
N GLY A 347 -5.69 18.63 0.90
CA GLY A 347 -4.67 19.40 0.18
C GLY A 347 -5.15 19.94 -1.17
N THR A 348 -6.08 19.25 -1.81
CA THR A 348 -6.71 19.71 -3.07
C THR A 348 -7.98 20.52 -2.87
N LYS A 349 -8.43 20.74 -1.63
CA LYS A 349 -9.69 21.43 -1.25
C LYS A 349 -10.96 20.72 -1.74
N THR A 350 -10.92 19.41 -1.95
CA THR A 350 -12.00 18.63 -2.54
C THR A 350 -12.57 17.57 -1.60
N MET A 351 -12.37 17.74 -0.28
CA MET A 351 -12.84 16.77 0.70
C MET A 351 -14.37 16.73 0.79
N ASP A 352 -15.02 17.89 0.70
CA ASP A 352 -16.48 17.99 0.74
C ASP A 352 -17.10 17.50 -0.58
N ALA A 353 -18.30 16.94 -0.50
CA ALA A 353 -19.02 16.48 -1.69
C ALA A 353 -19.37 17.65 -2.64
N PRO A 354 -19.49 17.39 -3.95
CA PRO A 354 -19.91 18.41 -4.90
C PRO A 354 -21.32 18.90 -4.58
N SER A 355 -21.56 20.20 -4.74
CA SER A 355 -22.87 20.83 -4.54
C SER A 355 -23.77 20.76 -5.78
N ARG A 356 -23.20 20.40 -6.93
CA ARG A 356 -23.89 20.26 -8.22
C ARG A 356 -23.93 18.80 -8.65
N PRO A 357 -24.89 18.41 -9.51
CA PRO A 357 -24.89 17.10 -10.13
C PRO A 357 -23.59 16.82 -10.89
N ILE A 358 -23.07 15.61 -10.73
CA ILE A 358 -21.86 15.17 -11.45
C ILE A 358 -22.18 15.05 -12.94
N PRO A 359 -21.33 15.58 -13.85
CA PRO A 359 -21.54 15.49 -15.30
C PRO A 359 -21.62 14.04 -15.81
N GLU A 360 -22.60 13.78 -16.67
CA GLU A 360 -22.90 12.44 -17.19
C GLU A 360 -21.73 11.74 -17.91
N ASN A 361 -20.86 12.51 -18.56
CA ASN A 361 -19.72 11.96 -19.30
C ASN A 361 -18.65 11.30 -18.40
N LEU A 362 -18.75 11.44 -17.08
CA LEU A 362 -17.81 10.83 -16.12
C LEU A 362 -18.26 9.44 -15.67
N PHE A 363 -19.56 9.10 -15.76
CA PHE A 363 -20.09 7.86 -15.17
C PHE A 363 -19.70 6.57 -15.91
N GLU A 364 -19.16 6.65 -17.11
CA GLU A 364 -18.83 5.46 -17.89
C GLU A 364 -17.64 4.69 -17.30
N ARG A 365 -16.62 5.42 -16.75
CA ARG A 365 -15.37 4.79 -16.33
C ARG A 365 -14.60 5.52 -15.24
N ASP A 366 -14.96 6.75 -14.89
CA ASP A 366 -14.20 7.58 -13.97
C ASP A 366 -14.63 7.32 -12.53
N CYS A 367 -13.75 7.61 -11.58
CA CYS A 367 -13.99 7.38 -10.16
C CYS A 367 -13.38 8.48 -9.31
N VAL A 368 -13.66 8.43 -8.01
CA VAL A 368 -13.11 9.35 -7.00
C VAL A 368 -12.38 8.55 -5.95
N ILE A 369 -11.17 8.96 -5.61
CA ILE A 369 -10.45 8.43 -4.45
C ILE A 369 -10.50 9.42 -3.30
N THR A 370 -10.87 8.97 -2.11
CA THR A 370 -10.86 9.80 -0.90
C THR A 370 -9.72 9.41 0.01
N TYR A 371 -8.98 10.40 0.52
CA TYR A 371 -7.86 10.22 1.42
C TYR A 371 -8.08 10.97 2.75
N PRO A 372 -8.60 10.31 3.80
CA PRO A 372 -8.65 10.89 5.14
C PRO A 372 -7.27 10.81 5.81
N ILE A 373 -6.31 11.59 5.29
CA ILE A 373 -4.87 11.47 5.61
C ILE A 373 -4.54 11.69 7.08
N HIS A 374 -5.35 12.46 7.80
CA HIS A 374 -5.16 12.77 9.20
C HIS A 374 -6.14 12.03 10.12
N ARG A 375 -6.80 10.96 9.62
CA ARG A 375 -7.73 10.19 10.44
C ARG A 375 -7.09 9.68 11.72
N CYS A 376 -7.89 9.57 12.75
CA CYS A 376 -7.47 8.98 14.02
C CYS A 376 -7.49 7.45 13.94
N TYR A 377 -6.37 6.81 14.22
CA TYR A 377 -6.26 5.34 14.31
C TYR A 377 -6.46 4.81 15.75
N ALA A 378 -6.55 5.68 16.77
CA ALA A 378 -6.87 5.26 18.14
C ALA A 378 -8.35 4.88 18.31
N HIS A 379 -9.24 5.46 17.49
CA HIS A 379 -10.67 5.22 17.51
C HIS A 379 -11.14 4.53 16.23
N ASP A 380 -12.30 3.88 16.27
CA ASP A 380 -12.94 3.39 15.06
C ASP A 380 -13.30 4.54 14.12
N PHE A 381 -13.32 4.30 12.81
CA PHE A 381 -13.50 5.37 11.84
C PHE A 381 -14.89 6.02 11.96
N ASP A 382 -15.90 5.25 12.35
CA ASP A 382 -17.28 5.69 12.57
C ASP A 382 -17.61 6.06 14.03
N ASP A 383 -16.60 6.16 14.91
CA ASP A 383 -16.81 6.60 16.30
C ASP A 383 -17.23 8.07 16.34
N PRO A 384 -18.49 8.37 16.71
CA PRO A 384 -19.00 9.74 16.73
C PRO A 384 -18.37 10.61 17.82
N SER A 385 -17.74 10.01 18.81
CA SER A 385 -17.05 10.71 19.90
C SER A 385 -15.63 11.15 19.51
N CYS A 386 -15.07 10.56 18.45
CA CYS A 386 -13.76 10.95 17.95
C CYS A 386 -13.82 12.28 17.19
N PRO A 387 -13.20 13.36 17.68
CA PRO A 387 -13.29 14.67 17.04
C PRO A 387 -12.74 14.69 15.63
N THR A 388 -11.73 13.87 15.33
CA THR A 388 -11.10 13.80 14.01
C THR A 388 -11.92 12.96 13.04
N ASN A 389 -12.24 11.71 13.41
CA ASN A 389 -12.96 10.79 12.51
C ASN A 389 -14.37 11.27 12.20
N SER A 390 -15.04 11.92 13.17
CA SER A 390 -16.38 12.48 12.98
C SER A 390 -16.41 13.60 11.91
N VAL A 391 -15.32 14.35 11.74
CA VAL A 391 -15.20 15.34 10.65
C VAL A 391 -15.12 14.64 9.30
N TYR A 392 -14.24 13.64 9.16
CA TYR A 392 -14.14 12.87 7.92
C TYR A 392 -15.44 12.17 7.55
N MET A 393 -16.14 11.58 8.53
CA MET A 393 -17.44 10.96 8.29
C MET A 393 -18.47 11.96 7.75
N LYS A 394 -18.50 13.19 8.28
CA LYS A 394 -19.38 14.26 7.80
C LYS A 394 -19.05 14.73 6.38
N GLN A 395 -17.80 14.62 5.97
CA GLN A 395 -17.34 15.02 4.63
C GLN A 395 -17.50 13.90 3.60
N ILE A 396 -17.20 12.65 3.96
CA ILE A 396 -17.24 11.50 3.05
C ILE A 396 -18.66 10.99 2.82
N MET A 397 -19.49 10.90 3.86
CA MET A 397 -20.84 10.35 3.71
C MET A 397 -21.72 11.10 2.70
N PRO A 398 -21.66 12.44 2.56
CA PRO A 398 -22.38 13.15 1.51
C PRO A 398 -22.00 12.75 0.09
N TRP A 399 -20.75 12.33 -0.17
CA TRP A 399 -20.35 11.80 -1.47
C TRP A 399 -21.09 10.48 -1.79
N LEU A 400 -21.14 9.58 -0.82
CA LEU A 400 -21.73 8.23 -0.96
C LEU A 400 -23.25 8.26 -0.97
N ASN A 401 -23.87 9.27 -0.36
CA ASN A 401 -25.33 9.40 -0.22
C ASN A 401 -26.00 10.16 -1.38
N GLN A 402 -25.23 10.61 -2.40
CA GLN A 402 -25.84 11.20 -3.59
C GLN A 402 -26.67 10.15 -4.33
N GLU A 403 -27.81 10.54 -4.90
CA GLU A 403 -28.66 9.66 -5.71
C GLU A 403 -27.86 8.99 -6.84
N LYS A 404 -26.91 9.72 -7.43
CA LYS A 404 -25.97 9.23 -8.42
C LYS A 404 -24.58 9.77 -8.12
N HIS A 405 -23.65 8.92 -7.77
CA HIS A 405 -22.26 9.26 -7.51
C HIS A 405 -21.29 8.40 -8.34
N LEU A 406 -20.08 8.91 -8.55
CA LEU A 406 -19.00 8.12 -9.15
C LEU A 406 -18.57 7.00 -8.19
N PRO A 407 -18.07 5.86 -8.71
CA PRO A 407 -17.45 4.84 -7.87
C PRO A 407 -16.41 5.47 -6.93
N MET A 408 -16.50 5.13 -5.64
CA MET A 408 -15.62 5.68 -4.61
C MET A 408 -14.55 4.66 -4.20
N VAL A 409 -13.30 5.11 -4.19
CA VAL A 409 -12.14 4.37 -3.70
C VAL A 409 -11.76 4.90 -2.33
N MET A 410 -11.67 4.05 -1.32
CA MET A 410 -11.07 4.43 -0.04
C MET A 410 -9.55 4.38 -0.15
N GLY A 411 -8.91 5.49 0.07
CA GLY A 411 -7.45 5.61 0.15
C GLY A 411 -7.00 5.56 1.62
N GLU A 412 -6.43 4.45 2.03
CA GLU A 412 -5.92 4.25 3.38
C GLU A 412 -4.41 4.34 3.45
N TYR A 413 -3.93 4.74 4.61
CA TYR A 413 -2.50 4.87 4.85
C TYR A 413 -1.98 3.86 5.88
N TYR A 414 -2.76 3.44 6.87
CA TYR A 414 -2.32 2.58 8.00
C TYR A 414 -0.85 2.80 8.37
N ASN A 415 -0.50 4.00 8.65
CA ASN A 415 0.82 4.56 8.89
C ASN A 415 1.29 5.49 7.78
N VAL A 416 0.90 6.74 7.89
CA VAL A 416 1.57 7.83 7.20
C VAL A 416 2.71 8.31 8.10
N SER A 417 3.74 7.53 8.24
CA SER A 417 5.01 8.10 8.64
C SER A 417 5.91 8.08 7.41
N LYS A 418 6.63 9.15 7.19
CA LYS A 418 7.80 9.15 6.32
C LYS A 418 8.91 8.24 6.88
N TYR A 419 8.64 7.56 8.00
CA TYR A 419 9.59 6.74 8.75
C TYR A 419 9.37 5.28 8.38
N GLU A 420 10.30 4.73 7.66
CA GLU A 420 10.19 3.53 6.88
C GLU A 420 10.05 2.25 7.67
N ASP A 421 10.63 2.18 8.85
CA ASP A 421 10.73 0.91 9.59
C ASP A 421 10.06 0.94 10.97
N LEU A 422 9.18 1.93 11.22
CA LEU A 422 8.41 1.92 12.46
C LEU A 422 7.60 0.64 12.60
N PRO A 423 7.77 -0.11 13.68
CA PRO A 423 7.05 -1.34 13.93
C PRO A 423 5.62 -1.04 14.39
N LEU A 424 4.76 -0.63 13.45
CA LEU A 424 3.36 -0.33 13.69
C LEU A 424 2.48 -1.44 13.15
N THR A 425 1.61 -1.99 14.00
CA THR A 425 0.56 -2.92 13.63
C THR A 425 -0.79 -2.25 13.76
N PHE A 426 -1.64 -2.49 12.78
CA PHE A 426 -3.01 -1.97 12.71
C PHE A 426 -4.02 -3.11 12.55
N SER A 427 -3.69 -4.31 13.05
CA SER A 427 -4.54 -5.51 12.89
C SER A 427 -5.97 -5.24 13.31
N LYS A 428 -6.17 -4.68 14.49
CA LYS A 428 -7.49 -4.33 15.03
C LYS A 428 -8.22 -3.31 14.14
N ARG A 429 -7.49 -2.30 13.62
CA ARG A 429 -8.10 -1.28 12.75
C ARG A 429 -8.50 -1.89 11.40
N ILE A 430 -7.63 -2.64 10.76
CA ILE A 430 -7.90 -3.29 9.48
C ILE A 430 -9.12 -4.23 9.58
N LYS A 431 -9.23 -4.99 10.67
CA LYS A 431 -10.38 -5.86 10.97
C LYS A 431 -11.71 -5.10 11.07
N ASN A 432 -11.69 -3.90 11.62
CA ASN A 432 -12.89 -3.08 11.80
C ASN A 432 -13.20 -2.25 10.54
N ASP A 433 -12.18 -1.67 9.92
CA ASP A 433 -12.32 -0.70 8.85
C ASP A 433 -12.83 -1.33 7.54
N LEU A 434 -12.30 -2.50 7.13
CA LEU A 434 -12.66 -3.10 5.83
C LEU A 434 -14.17 -3.44 5.76
N PRO A 435 -14.77 -4.12 6.75
CA PRO A 435 -16.22 -4.32 6.78
C PRO A 435 -17.02 -3.01 6.84
N LEU A 436 -16.52 -2.01 7.58
CA LEU A 436 -17.15 -0.70 7.67
C LEU A 436 -17.17 0.00 6.31
N TYR A 437 -16.04 0.04 5.59
CA TYR A 437 -15.97 0.68 4.27
C TYR A 437 -16.91 0.03 3.26
N LYS A 438 -17.00 -1.29 3.28
CA LYS A 438 -18.00 -2.01 2.47
C LYS A 438 -19.43 -1.60 2.83
N LYS A 439 -19.75 -1.52 4.13
CA LYS A 439 -21.06 -1.08 4.63
C LYS A 439 -21.37 0.37 4.25
N MET A 440 -20.36 1.25 4.23
CA MET A 440 -20.49 2.64 3.78
C MET A 440 -20.79 2.77 2.29
N GLY A 441 -20.48 1.78 1.47
CA GLY A 441 -20.71 1.79 0.02
C GLY A 441 -19.44 1.85 -0.84
N PHE A 442 -18.26 1.75 -0.26
CA PHE A 442 -17.03 1.66 -1.04
C PHE A 442 -16.95 0.33 -1.79
N SER A 443 -16.57 0.40 -3.07
CA SER A 443 -16.39 -0.76 -3.95
C SER A 443 -14.93 -1.05 -4.28
N SER A 444 -14.04 -0.13 -3.90
CA SER A 444 -12.61 -0.22 -4.14
C SER A 444 -11.84 0.38 -2.96
N ILE A 445 -10.63 -0.13 -2.77
CA ILE A 445 -9.72 0.34 -1.73
C ILE A 445 -8.28 0.34 -2.24
N THR A 446 -7.49 1.32 -1.82
CA THR A 446 -6.04 1.32 -1.99
C THR A 446 -5.36 1.63 -0.66
N TYR A 447 -4.25 0.98 -0.42
CA TYR A 447 -3.40 1.21 0.74
C TYR A 447 -2.12 1.88 0.27
N MET A 448 -1.98 3.15 0.60
CA MET A 448 -0.79 3.91 0.29
C MET A 448 0.29 3.65 1.34
N HIS A 449 1.42 3.15 0.91
CA HIS A 449 2.51 2.78 1.79
C HIS A 449 3.78 3.55 1.43
N PRO A 450 4.42 4.27 2.39
CA PRO A 450 5.74 4.84 2.15
C PRO A 450 6.76 3.74 1.87
N PRO A 451 7.88 4.08 1.22
CA PRO A 451 8.90 3.10 0.87
C PRO A 451 9.35 2.30 2.08
N LEU A 452 9.34 0.97 1.92
CA LEU A 452 9.86 0.04 2.91
C LEU A 452 11.14 -0.58 2.39
N TYR A 453 12.14 -0.60 3.23
CA TYR A 453 13.37 -1.35 2.97
C TYR A 453 13.26 -2.79 3.44
N ASN A 454 12.33 -3.05 4.35
CA ASN A 454 11.93 -4.39 4.74
C ASN A 454 10.42 -4.44 5.04
N TRP A 455 9.86 -5.64 5.09
CA TRP A 455 8.44 -5.83 5.40
C TRP A 455 8.19 -5.93 6.91
N GLY A 456 9.15 -6.44 7.67
CA GLY A 456 9.14 -6.48 9.13
C GLY A 456 7.78 -6.78 9.74
N VAL A 457 7.42 -5.99 10.74
CA VAL A 457 6.12 -6.09 11.44
C VAL A 457 4.94 -5.77 10.52
N ARG A 458 5.13 -4.95 9.49
CA ARG A 458 4.04 -4.47 8.60
C ARG A 458 3.51 -5.54 7.66
N ALA A 459 4.26 -6.62 7.44
CA ALA A 459 3.81 -7.76 6.63
C ALA A 459 2.45 -8.28 7.06
N LEU A 460 2.17 -8.29 8.37
CA LEU A 460 0.87 -8.67 8.92
C LEU A 460 -0.25 -7.72 8.46
N ASN A 461 -0.02 -6.40 8.50
CA ASN A 461 -1.00 -5.41 8.04
C ASN A 461 -1.37 -5.65 6.58
N HIS A 462 -0.35 -5.85 5.72
CA HIS A 462 -0.56 -6.07 4.29
C HIS A 462 -1.29 -7.38 3.98
N MET A 463 -0.97 -8.44 4.72
CA MET A 463 -1.64 -9.73 4.59
C MET A 463 -3.12 -9.62 4.99
N LEU A 464 -3.43 -9.04 6.15
CA LEU A 464 -4.81 -8.85 6.60
C LEU A 464 -5.59 -7.94 5.65
N TYR A 465 -4.97 -6.85 5.19
CA TYR A 465 -5.56 -5.96 4.21
C TYR A 465 -5.92 -6.70 2.91
N ALA A 466 -5.01 -7.50 2.37
CA ALA A 466 -5.25 -8.24 1.13
C ALA A 466 -6.39 -9.28 1.30
N GLU A 467 -6.40 -10.03 2.40
CA GLU A 467 -7.43 -11.04 2.65
C GLU A 467 -8.81 -10.41 2.89
N LEU A 468 -8.89 -9.38 3.74
CA LEU A 468 -10.16 -8.73 4.08
C LEU A 468 -10.69 -7.83 2.95
N SER A 469 -9.83 -7.28 2.09
CA SER A 469 -10.31 -6.57 0.89
C SER A 469 -10.94 -7.51 -0.14
N TRP A 470 -10.55 -8.80 -0.13
CA TRP A 470 -11.17 -9.83 -0.93
C TRP A 470 -12.47 -10.36 -0.30
N ASP A 471 -12.43 -10.69 0.98
CA ASP A 471 -13.54 -11.26 1.74
C ASP A 471 -13.62 -10.64 3.14
N ILE A 472 -14.50 -9.66 3.33
CA ILE A 472 -14.70 -8.98 4.61
C ILE A 472 -15.23 -9.92 5.72
N THR A 473 -15.71 -11.11 5.37
CA THR A 473 -16.22 -12.11 6.32
C THR A 473 -15.15 -13.12 6.76
N ALA A 474 -13.93 -13.02 6.21
CA ALA A 474 -12.84 -13.91 6.59
C ALA A 474 -12.50 -13.78 8.08
N ASP A 475 -12.21 -14.91 8.72
CA ASP A 475 -11.84 -14.97 10.13
C ASP A 475 -10.41 -14.42 10.34
N ALA A 476 -10.32 -13.12 10.56
CA ALA A 476 -9.05 -12.43 10.67
C ALA A 476 -8.17 -12.93 11.84
N ASP A 477 -8.77 -13.42 12.94
CA ASP A 477 -8.01 -13.93 14.07
C ASP A 477 -7.33 -15.26 13.72
N LYS A 478 -8.02 -16.11 12.94
CA LYS A 478 -7.40 -17.34 12.42
C LYS A 478 -6.35 -17.06 11.35
N LEU A 479 -6.54 -16.05 10.52
CA LEU A 479 -5.53 -15.59 9.56
C LEU A 479 -4.26 -15.15 10.26
N GLU A 480 -4.37 -14.36 11.32
CA GLU A 480 -3.24 -13.96 12.16
C GLU A 480 -2.55 -15.15 12.82
N GLU A 481 -3.32 -16.05 13.43
CA GLU A 481 -2.79 -17.24 14.09
C GLU A 481 -2.01 -18.11 13.10
N GLU A 482 -2.54 -18.31 11.89
CA GLU A 482 -1.86 -19.04 10.82
C GLU A 482 -0.59 -18.33 10.33
N TYR A 483 -0.61 -17.00 10.23
CA TYR A 483 0.56 -16.18 9.90
C TYR A 483 1.72 -16.47 10.85
N TYR A 484 1.48 -16.40 12.15
CA TYR A 484 2.54 -16.64 13.13
C TYR A 484 3.04 -18.10 13.09
N LYS A 485 2.14 -19.07 13.05
CA LYS A 485 2.49 -20.50 13.02
C LYS A 485 3.31 -20.87 11.79
N ASN A 486 2.90 -20.37 10.62
CA ASN A 486 3.55 -20.73 9.36
C ASN A 486 4.91 -20.03 9.17
N LEU A 487 5.07 -18.81 9.69
CA LEU A 487 6.31 -18.07 9.52
C LEU A 487 7.36 -18.37 10.60
N TYR A 488 6.92 -18.73 11.82
CA TYR A 488 7.83 -18.82 12.96
C TYR A 488 7.81 -20.19 13.65
N GLU A 489 6.99 -21.14 13.19
CA GLU A 489 6.91 -22.51 13.70
C GLU A 489 6.93 -22.56 15.25
N ASP A 490 7.90 -23.26 15.86
CA ASP A 490 8.01 -23.43 17.32
C ASP A 490 8.23 -22.12 18.10
N TYR A 491 8.50 -21.01 17.42
CA TYR A 491 8.70 -19.68 18.05
C TYR A 491 7.47 -18.76 17.96
N TYR A 492 6.35 -19.26 17.41
CA TYR A 492 5.23 -18.40 17.04
C TYR A 492 4.59 -17.68 18.24
N GLU A 493 4.52 -18.29 19.41
CA GLU A 493 3.94 -17.67 20.61
C GLU A 493 4.77 -16.47 21.09
N ASP A 494 6.11 -16.61 21.10
CA ASP A 494 7.01 -15.51 21.46
C ASP A 494 6.84 -14.32 20.51
N ILE A 495 6.76 -14.59 19.20
CA ILE A 495 6.60 -13.55 18.17
C ILE A 495 5.21 -12.93 18.22
N LYS A 496 4.16 -13.71 18.40
CA LYS A 496 2.79 -13.21 18.60
C LYS A 496 2.72 -12.26 19.79
N ARG A 497 3.40 -12.58 20.89
CA ARG A 497 3.52 -11.69 22.06
C ARG A 497 4.22 -10.38 21.70
N ALA A 498 5.31 -10.42 20.93
CA ALA A 498 6.00 -9.22 20.50
C ALA A 498 5.11 -8.31 19.63
N TYR A 499 4.32 -8.90 18.72
CA TYR A 499 3.34 -8.15 17.92
C TYR A 499 2.24 -7.54 18.78
N ALA A 500 1.67 -8.27 19.73
CA ALA A 500 0.65 -7.75 20.65
C ALA A 500 1.16 -6.58 21.50
N LEU A 501 2.40 -6.65 22.00
CA LEU A 501 3.05 -5.54 22.69
C LEU A 501 3.25 -4.33 21.78
N THR A 502 3.61 -4.55 20.51
CA THR A 502 3.78 -3.50 19.50
C THR A 502 2.46 -2.81 19.20
N GLU A 503 1.38 -3.56 19.00
CA GLU A 503 0.04 -3.00 18.74
C GLU A 503 -0.46 -2.20 19.95
N SER A 504 -0.37 -2.76 21.16
CA SER A 504 -0.74 -2.06 22.39
C SER A 504 0.05 -0.77 22.62
N ALA A 505 1.34 -0.75 22.23
CA ALA A 505 2.15 0.47 22.30
C ALA A 505 1.73 1.55 21.31
N SER A 506 1.00 1.20 20.25
CA SER A 506 0.62 2.10 19.17
C SER A 506 -0.88 2.46 19.14
N GLU A 507 -1.74 1.67 19.79
CA GLU A 507 -3.22 1.78 19.68
C GLU A 507 -3.81 3.12 20.12
N HIS A 508 -3.10 3.88 20.97
CA HIS A 508 -3.52 5.18 21.46
C HIS A 508 -3.06 6.33 20.55
N ILE A 509 -2.23 6.06 19.55
CA ILE A 509 -1.70 7.08 18.65
C ILE A 509 -2.78 7.37 17.61
N GLY A 510 -3.38 8.56 17.70
CA GLY A 510 -4.46 8.96 16.82
C GLY A 510 -4.00 9.11 15.37
N SER A 511 -3.12 10.04 15.13
CA SER A 511 -2.44 10.21 13.86
C SER A 511 -0.94 10.34 14.13
N TYR A 512 -0.18 9.34 13.75
CA TYR A 512 1.27 9.35 13.94
C TYR A 512 1.91 10.52 13.19
N ARG A 513 1.37 10.86 12.02
CA ARG A 513 1.79 12.00 11.24
C ARG A 513 1.58 13.31 11.98
N ASN A 514 0.39 13.55 12.53
CA ASN A 514 0.09 14.78 13.27
C ASN A 514 0.96 14.91 14.51
N TRP A 515 1.17 13.83 15.24
CA TRP A 515 2.02 13.80 16.42
C TRP A 515 3.47 14.14 16.11
N TRP A 516 4.04 13.41 15.17
CA TRP A 516 5.42 13.55 14.79
C TRP A 516 5.68 14.88 14.10
N PHE A 517 4.79 15.32 13.20
CA PHE A 517 4.91 16.60 12.55
C PHE A 517 4.71 17.78 13.52
N SER A 518 3.76 17.73 14.44
CA SER A 518 3.58 18.84 15.39
C SER A 518 4.80 19.02 16.30
N VAL A 519 5.44 17.93 16.70
CA VAL A 519 6.68 17.98 17.47
C VAL A 519 7.88 18.37 16.60
N LEU A 520 8.07 17.75 15.45
CA LEU A 520 9.21 18.04 14.55
C LEU A 520 9.08 19.37 13.84
N GLU A 521 7.91 19.73 13.33
CA GLU A 521 7.69 21.05 12.73
C GLU A 521 7.77 22.15 13.76
N GLY A 522 7.24 21.92 14.96
CA GLY A 522 7.46 22.83 16.09
C GLY A 522 8.95 23.10 16.29
N PHE A 523 9.79 22.06 16.29
CA PHE A 523 11.23 22.21 16.39
C PHE A 523 11.90 22.83 15.16
N ALA A 524 11.48 22.46 13.96
CA ALA A 524 12.06 22.94 12.72
C ALA A 524 11.79 24.42 12.45
N LEU A 525 10.63 24.92 12.92
CA LEU A 525 10.19 26.30 12.75
C LEU A 525 10.56 27.21 13.95
N TRP A 526 11.32 26.70 14.92
CA TRP A 526 11.72 27.48 16.09
C TRP A 526 12.68 28.62 15.72
N GLU A 527 12.13 29.76 15.39
CA GLU A 527 12.86 31.00 15.37
C GLU A 527 13.05 31.48 16.82
N GLY A 528 14.30 31.66 17.26
CA GLY A 528 14.62 32.12 18.60
C GLY A 528 14.60 31.03 19.69
N GLY A 529 14.45 29.76 19.37
CA GLY A 529 14.64 28.65 20.33
C GLY A 529 13.43 28.37 21.23
N VAL A 530 12.25 28.89 20.91
CA VAL A 530 10.98 28.64 21.63
C VAL A 530 9.97 27.99 20.69
N PRO A 531 9.19 26.98 21.16
CA PRO A 531 8.18 26.33 20.31
C PRO A 531 7.11 27.32 19.84
N ASP A 532 6.84 27.32 18.55
CA ASP A 532 5.84 28.20 17.93
C ASP A 532 4.41 27.61 18.03
N ARG A 533 4.29 26.32 18.28
CA ARG A 533 3.01 25.59 18.37
C ARG A 533 2.98 24.64 19.56
N LYS A 534 1.81 24.51 20.17
CA LYS A 534 1.59 23.50 21.21
C LYS A 534 1.48 22.10 20.60
N ILE A 535 2.00 21.09 21.33
CA ILE A 535 1.76 19.70 21.00
C ILE A 535 0.26 19.46 21.06
N ASP A 536 -0.30 18.90 19.98
CA ASP A 536 -1.71 18.54 19.96
C ASP A 536 -1.96 17.30 20.83
N LEU A 537 -2.59 17.52 21.98
CA LEU A 537 -3.03 16.48 22.90
C LEU A 537 -4.48 16.09 22.69
N THR A 538 -5.14 16.60 21.64
CA THR A 538 -6.59 16.53 21.44
C THR A 538 -7.09 15.07 21.43
N GLY A 539 -7.95 14.76 22.37
CA GLY A 539 -8.66 13.47 22.45
C GLY A 539 -7.85 12.29 22.98
N HIS A 540 -6.57 12.48 23.33
CA HIS A 540 -5.68 11.37 23.73
C HIS A 540 -5.14 11.47 25.14
N PHE A 541 -4.77 12.67 25.61
CA PHE A 541 -4.18 12.89 26.92
C PHE A 541 -4.73 14.16 27.55
N ALA A 542 -4.97 14.12 28.85
CA ALA A 542 -5.45 15.29 29.58
C ALA A 542 -4.36 16.34 29.79
N ASN A 543 -3.09 15.92 29.84
CA ASN A 543 -1.94 16.76 30.09
C ASN A 543 -0.62 16.08 29.65
N TYR A 544 0.48 16.85 29.71
CA TYR A 544 1.80 16.36 29.35
C TYR A 544 2.33 15.24 30.26
N ASP A 545 1.95 15.20 31.52
CA ASP A 545 2.40 14.15 32.44
C ASP A 545 1.81 12.78 32.06
N GLU A 546 0.57 12.74 31.61
CA GLU A 546 -0.05 11.53 31.07
C GLU A 546 0.63 11.10 29.76
N LEU A 547 0.90 12.05 28.86
CA LEU A 547 1.63 11.80 27.63
C LEU A 547 3.01 11.17 27.92
N LEU A 548 3.81 11.78 28.82
CA LEU A 548 5.14 11.27 29.16
C LEU A 548 5.09 9.88 29.79
N LYS A 549 4.15 9.63 30.72
CA LYS A 549 3.95 8.28 31.28
C LYS A 549 3.65 7.24 30.23
N ARG A 550 2.84 7.63 29.24
CA ARG A 550 2.51 6.73 28.13
C ARG A 550 3.70 6.47 27.22
N LEU A 551 4.47 7.51 26.87
CA LEU A 551 5.68 7.36 26.07
C LEU A 551 6.72 6.46 26.75
N ASP A 552 6.91 6.60 28.06
CA ASP A 552 7.82 5.75 28.83
C ASP A 552 7.35 4.29 28.85
N LYS A 553 6.03 4.04 28.95
CA LYS A 553 5.44 2.70 28.84
C LYS A 553 5.64 2.11 27.45
N ASP A 554 5.39 2.88 26.40
CA ASP A 554 5.53 2.43 25.01
C ASP A 554 6.98 2.12 24.67
N LEU A 555 7.92 2.93 25.12
CA LEU A 555 9.34 2.68 24.97
C LEU A 555 9.77 1.40 25.70
N SER A 556 9.24 1.16 26.92
CA SER A 556 9.47 -0.08 27.66
C SER A 556 8.95 -1.29 26.88
N SER A 557 7.73 -1.22 26.34
CA SER A 557 7.13 -2.28 25.51
C SER A 557 7.97 -2.57 24.26
N ARG A 558 8.47 -1.55 23.57
CA ARG A 558 9.34 -1.73 22.39
C ARG A 558 10.68 -2.38 22.73
N LYS A 559 11.27 -2.04 23.87
CA LYS A 559 12.48 -2.69 24.37
C LYS A 559 12.22 -4.15 24.73
N GLU A 560 11.04 -4.48 25.29
CA GLU A 560 10.62 -5.86 25.56
C GLU A 560 10.43 -6.65 24.25
N CYS A 561 9.79 -6.08 23.24
CA CYS A 561 9.69 -6.68 21.90
C CYS A 561 11.07 -7.04 21.34
N LEU A 562 12.01 -6.11 21.40
CA LEU A 562 13.38 -6.34 20.95
C LEU A 562 14.03 -7.50 21.70
N GLN A 563 13.90 -7.54 23.03
CA GLN A 563 14.45 -8.60 23.86
C GLN A 563 13.86 -9.97 23.53
N ILE A 564 12.55 -10.04 23.28
CA ILE A 564 11.87 -11.28 22.83
C ILE A 564 12.49 -11.76 21.51
N VAL A 565 12.57 -10.90 20.51
CA VAL A 565 13.10 -11.26 19.19
C VAL A 565 14.58 -11.66 19.27
N GLU A 566 15.40 -11.00 20.07
CA GLU A 566 16.81 -11.36 20.27
C GLU A 566 16.98 -12.72 20.95
N ASN A 567 16.13 -13.02 21.93
CA ASN A 567 16.13 -14.34 22.59
C ASN A 567 15.74 -15.46 21.61
N VAL A 568 14.69 -15.23 20.82
CA VAL A 568 14.25 -16.18 19.78
C VAL A 568 15.34 -16.36 18.71
N LEU A 569 15.92 -15.26 18.23
CA LEU A 569 17.00 -15.29 17.24
C LEU A 569 18.21 -16.09 17.74
N LYS A 570 18.57 -15.94 19.02
CA LYS A 570 19.65 -16.70 19.63
C LYS A 570 19.36 -18.21 19.71
N ARG A 571 18.11 -18.58 20.01
CA ARG A 571 17.64 -20.00 19.98
C ARG A 571 17.68 -20.54 18.56
N ALA A 572 17.04 -19.85 17.59
CA ALA A 572 16.98 -20.26 16.19
C ALA A 572 18.37 -20.46 15.57
N LYS A 573 19.32 -19.55 15.86
CA LYS A 573 20.70 -19.69 15.38
C LYS A 573 21.39 -20.94 15.94
N ARG A 574 21.20 -21.31 17.22
CA ARG A 574 21.77 -22.53 17.82
C ARG A 574 21.22 -23.77 17.14
N GLU A 575 19.91 -23.81 16.91
CA GLU A 575 19.23 -24.94 16.26
C GLU A 575 19.65 -25.07 14.79
N ALA A 576 19.80 -23.99 14.07
CA ALA A 576 20.29 -23.97 12.69
C ALA A 576 21.73 -24.54 12.58
N VAL A 577 22.60 -24.26 13.54
CA VAL A 577 23.97 -24.85 13.57
C VAL A 577 23.87 -26.36 13.71
N THR A 578 23.01 -26.87 14.60
CA THR A 578 22.81 -28.31 14.78
C THR A 578 22.26 -28.97 13.50
N CYS A 579 21.26 -28.36 12.86
CA CYS A 579 20.71 -28.84 11.59
C CYS A 579 21.76 -28.86 10.46
N THR A 580 22.69 -27.90 10.46
CA THR A 580 23.77 -27.87 9.44
C THR A 580 24.67 -29.10 9.52
N ILE A 581 24.96 -29.58 10.73
CA ILE A 581 25.76 -30.79 10.92
C ILE A 581 24.96 -32.03 10.44
N ALA A 582 23.68 -32.10 10.74
CA ALA A 582 22.81 -33.17 10.32
C ALA A 582 22.56 -33.23 8.81
N ARG A 583 22.46 -32.08 8.13
CA ARG A 583 22.33 -31.97 6.66
C ARG A 583 23.49 -32.65 5.92
N ARG A 584 24.70 -32.64 6.48
CA ARG A 584 25.87 -33.35 5.92
C ARG A 584 25.68 -34.88 5.92
N ALA A 585 24.72 -35.37 6.69
CA ALA A 585 24.36 -36.78 6.76
C ALA A 585 23.33 -37.22 5.69
N ALA A 586 22.93 -36.33 4.76
CA ALA A 586 22.02 -36.60 3.63
C ALA A 586 20.57 -37.01 4.02
N ASN A 587 20.03 -36.50 5.14
CA ASN A 587 18.63 -36.67 5.52
C ASN A 587 17.76 -35.55 4.93
N PRO A 588 16.77 -35.87 4.05
CA PRO A 588 15.91 -34.84 3.41
C PRO A 588 15.08 -34.01 4.41
N GLU A 589 14.65 -34.59 5.53
CA GLU A 589 13.89 -33.88 6.56
C GLU A 589 14.77 -32.86 7.30
N GLU A 590 15.99 -33.25 7.65
CA GLU A 590 16.97 -32.36 8.27
C GLU A 590 17.38 -31.22 7.31
N ALA A 591 17.46 -31.49 6.00
CA ALA A 591 17.67 -30.45 5.00
C ALA A 591 16.51 -29.45 4.96
N ARG A 592 15.27 -29.91 5.05
CA ARG A 592 14.08 -29.05 5.15
C ARG A 592 14.10 -28.18 6.41
N LYS A 593 14.37 -28.79 7.57
CA LYS A 593 14.49 -28.07 8.85
C LYS A 593 15.55 -26.99 8.79
N PHE A 594 16.68 -27.26 8.14
CA PHE A 594 17.74 -26.27 7.94
C PHE A 594 17.26 -25.09 7.07
N ASP A 595 16.60 -25.37 5.94
CA ASP A 595 16.12 -24.32 5.03
C ASP A 595 15.02 -23.46 5.71
N VAL A 596 14.11 -24.08 6.46
CA VAL A 596 13.08 -23.38 7.23
C VAL A 596 13.71 -22.54 8.35
N GLY A 597 14.67 -23.11 9.08
CA GLY A 597 15.40 -22.40 10.14
C GLY A 597 16.13 -21.15 9.62
N ASN A 598 16.75 -21.23 8.45
CA ASN A 598 17.39 -20.07 7.81
C ASN A 598 16.37 -18.99 7.44
N LYS A 599 15.19 -19.36 6.92
CA LYS A 599 14.11 -18.41 6.65
C LYS A 599 13.62 -17.73 7.93
N ILE A 600 13.44 -18.49 9.01
CA ILE A 600 13.05 -17.93 10.32
C ILE A 600 14.11 -16.96 10.81
N ILE A 601 15.40 -17.28 10.72
CA ILE A 601 16.50 -16.39 11.10
C ILE A 601 16.47 -15.10 10.28
N SER A 602 16.29 -15.19 8.96
CA SER A 602 16.18 -14.01 8.09
C SER A 602 15.04 -13.10 8.53
N ARG A 603 13.85 -13.66 8.77
CA ARG A 603 12.67 -12.91 9.25
C ARG A 603 12.91 -12.26 10.62
N LEU A 604 13.55 -12.98 11.54
CA LEU A 604 13.88 -12.46 12.87
C LEU A 604 14.89 -11.31 12.81
N LEU A 605 15.85 -11.35 11.88
CA LEU A 605 16.79 -10.26 11.66
C LEU A 605 16.08 -9.01 11.13
N GLU A 606 15.09 -9.20 10.26
CA GLU A 606 14.27 -8.11 9.76
C GLU A 606 13.39 -7.49 10.86
N LEU A 607 12.70 -8.31 11.66
CA LEU A 607 11.96 -7.84 12.83
C LEU A 607 12.86 -7.12 13.85
N ARG A 608 14.02 -7.69 14.15
CA ARG A 608 14.99 -7.09 15.05
C ARG A 608 15.37 -5.67 14.59
N ARG A 609 15.62 -5.50 13.30
CA ARG A 609 15.95 -4.20 12.72
C ARG A 609 14.81 -3.20 12.92
N SER A 610 13.55 -3.60 12.61
CA SER A 610 12.39 -2.76 12.82
C SER A 610 12.19 -2.37 14.29
N PHE A 611 12.39 -3.29 15.23
CA PHE A 611 12.23 -3.00 16.66
C PHE A 611 13.35 -2.12 17.22
N ILE A 612 14.60 -2.28 16.78
CA ILE A 612 15.70 -1.36 17.13
C ILE A 612 15.35 0.04 16.64
N TYR A 613 14.99 0.16 15.37
CA TYR A 613 14.64 1.44 14.78
C TYR A 613 13.47 2.11 15.52
N GLY A 614 12.38 1.37 15.78
CA GLY A 614 11.23 1.92 16.50
C GLY A 614 11.55 2.31 17.96
N ALA A 615 12.48 1.65 18.64
CA ALA A 615 12.90 2.02 19.98
C ALA A 615 13.76 3.30 19.97
N ASP A 616 14.68 3.43 19.03
CA ASP A 616 15.53 4.61 18.86
C ASP A 616 14.71 5.84 18.45
N GLU A 617 13.73 5.65 17.54
CA GLU A 617 12.79 6.68 17.10
C GLU A 617 11.96 7.21 18.28
N LEU A 618 11.35 6.32 19.05
CA LEU A 618 10.53 6.70 20.19
C LEU A 618 11.38 7.33 21.31
N THR A 619 12.65 6.94 21.44
CA THR A 619 13.59 7.56 22.37
C THR A 619 13.83 9.01 22.00
N LEU A 620 14.16 9.29 20.74
CA LEU A 620 14.32 10.67 20.26
C LEU A 620 13.04 11.49 20.46
N PHE A 621 11.89 10.91 20.07
CA PHE A 621 10.60 11.57 20.23
C PHE A 621 10.30 11.94 21.68
N SER A 622 10.51 11.02 22.62
CA SER A 622 10.30 11.26 24.05
C SER A 622 11.22 12.37 24.59
N LEU A 623 12.47 12.40 24.16
CA LEU A 623 13.43 13.44 24.54
C LEU A 623 13.00 14.82 23.99
N LEU A 624 12.54 14.87 22.74
CA LEU A 624 12.06 16.11 22.12
C LEU A 624 10.79 16.63 22.81
N VAL A 625 9.86 15.75 23.20
CA VAL A 625 8.65 16.13 23.94
C VAL A 625 9.04 16.71 25.33
N LYS A 626 9.97 16.07 26.03
CA LYS A 626 10.49 16.58 27.33
C LYS A 626 11.12 17.96 27.19
N GLU A 627 11.93 18.14 26.14
CA GLU A 627 12.54 19.45 25.86
C GLU A 627 11.51 20.53 25.51
N TYR A 628 10.47 20.13 24.76
CA TYR A 628 9.36 21.01 24.42
C TYR A 628 8.65 21.51 25.71
N ILE A 629 8.33 20.59 26.61
CA ILE A 629 7.65 20.90 27.88
C ILE A 629 8.50 21.81 28.74
N ASP A 630 9.81 21.55 28.86
CA ASP A 630 10.72 22.39 29.61
C ASP A 630 10.85 23.79 28.99
N ALA A 631 10.86 23.88 27.68
CA ALA A 631 10.88 25.17 26.98
C ALA A 631 9.62 26.01 27.26
N GLU A 632 8.42 25.40 27.35
CA GLU A 632 7.21 26.10 27.77
C GLU A 632 7.24 26.58 29.21
N ARG A 633 8.02 25.90 30.10
CA ARG A 633 8.18 26.24 31.52
C ARG A 633 9.37 27.15 31.83
N ASP A 634 10.11 27.55 30.77
CA ASP A 634 11.40 28.27 30.90
C ASP A 634 12.43 27.49 31.73
N GLU A 635 12.35 26.14 31.69
CA GLU A 635 13.27 25.20 32.33
C GLU A 635 14.26 24.66 31.29
N TYR A 636 15.46 24.26 31.75
CA TYR A 636 16.52 23.80 30.83
C TYR A 636 17.28 22.60 31.41
N ASP A 637 17.45 21.58 30.60
CA ASP A 637 18.25 20.39 30.91
C ASP A 637 19.35 20.20 29.86
N VAL A 638 20.58 20.57 30.24
CA VAL A 638 21.77 20.51 29.36
C VAL A 638 22.15 19.06 29.03
N GLU A 639 21.93 18.10 29.93
CA GLU A 639 22.26 16.69 29.73
C GLU A 639 21.34 16.08 28.70
N ARG A 640 20.08 16.51 28.63
CA ARG A 640 19.12 16.05 27.62
C ARG A 640 19.56 16.38 26.20
N TRP A 641 20.25 17.49 25.99
CA TRP A 641 20.77 17.84 24.67
C TRP A 641 21.80 16.87 24.13
N ALA A 642 22.70 16.40 25.00
CA ALA A 642 23.63 15.34 24.62
C ALA A 642 22.89 14.04 24.27
N GLN A 643 21.80 13.71 24.99
CA GLN A 643 20.96 12.56 24.70
C GLN A 643 20.19 12.71 23.38
N ILE A 644 19.68 13.91 23.08
CA ILE A 644 19.01 14.22 21.80
C ILE A 644 19.98 14.06 20.63
N GLU A 645 21.21 14.61 20.77
CA GLU A 645 22.26 14.48 19.74
C GLU A 645 22.64 13.01 19.50
N ASP A 646 22.84 12.22 20.56
CA ASP A 646 23.16 10.78 20.46
C ASP A 646 22.02 9.99 19.83
N ALA A 647 20.77 10.22 20.25
CA ALA A 647 19.60 9.57 19.67
C ALA A 647 19.40 9.95 18.19
N TYR A 648 19.64 11.21 17.84
CA TYR A 648 19.61 11.69 16.47
C TYR A 648 20.68 11.01 15.60
N ASP A 649 21.92 10.96 16.06
CA ASP A 649 23.04 10.37 15.34
C ASP A 649 22.84 8.85 15.14
N LYS A 650 22.25 8.15 16.10
CA LYS A 650 21.85 6.75 15.95
C LYS A 650 20.84 6.59 14.81
N LEU A 651 19.79 7.39 14.80
CA LEU A 651 18.79 7.34 13.74
C LEU A 651 19.37 7.72 12.37
N ALA A 652 20.18 8.76 12.31
CA ALA A 652 20.86 9.15 11.07
C ALA A 652 21.70 8.01 10.48
N GLY A 653 22.30 7.17 11.31
CA GLY A 653 23.06 5.99 10.89
C GLY A 653 22.27 4.92 10.15
N TYR A 654 20.93 4.83 10.36
CA TYR A 654 20.08 3.88 9.64
C TYR A 654 19.85 4.26 8.18
N PHE A 655 19.99 5.52 7.82
CA PHE A 655 19.59 6.08 6.53
C PHE A 655 20.77 6.43 5.61
N TYR A 656 22.00 6.16 5.98
CA TYR A 656 23.15 6.45 5.12
C TYR A 656 23.28 5.43 3.98
N PRO A 657 23.51 5.91 2.75
CA PRO A 657 22.98 5.35 1.51
C PRO A 657 23.88 4.36 0.77
N GLN A 658 24.70 3.59 1.40
CA GLN A 658 25.54 2.61 0.66
C GLN A 658 24.77 1.43 0.03
N ARG A 659 23.41 1.43 0.14
CA ARG A 659 22.56 0.29 -0.28
C ARG A 659 21.40 0.64 -1.21
N TYR A 660 21.25 1.88 -1.70
CA TYR A 660 20.01 2.33 -2.34
C TYR A 660 20.20 2.72 -3.81
N SER A 661 19.16 2.48 -4.65
CA SER A 661 19.07 3.00 -6.02
C SER A 661 18.88 4.54 -6.02
N SER A 662 19.11 5.20 -7.16
CA SER A 662 18.98 6.66 -7.29
C SER A 662 17.62 7.21 -6.86
N ARG A 663 16.50 6.50 -7.12
CA ARG A 663 15.15 6.89 -6.69
C ARG A 663 14.91 6.66 -5.19
N GLN A 664 15.55 5.65 -4.60
CA GLN A 664 15.54 5.43 -3.15
C GLN A 664 16.32 6.53 -2.43
N VAL A 665 17.33 7.09 -3.07
CA VAL A 665 18.10 8.24 -2.57
C VAL A 665 17.24 9.51 -2.59
N GLU A 666 16.38 9.72 -3.58
CA GLU A 666 15.47 10.88 -3.63
C GLU A 666 14.44 10.85 -2.48
N SER A 667 13.84 9.69 -2.21
CA SER A 667 12.93 9.53 -1.06
C SER A 667 13.66 9.66 0.28
N ALA A 668 14.87 9.11 0.39
CA ALA A 668 15.74 9.30 1.57
C ALA A 668 16.25 10.74 1.70
N CYS A 669 16.33 11.51 0.60
CA CYS A 669 16.68 12.93 0.63
C CYS A 669 15.58 13.80 1.24
N ASP A 670 14.30 13.48 1.03
CA ASP A 670 13.20 14.18 1.72
C ASP A 670 13.26 13.97 3.23
N ASP A 671 13.57 12.74 3.67
CA ASP A 671 13.82 12.45 5.08
C ASP A 671 15.12 13.09 5.59
N ALA A 672 16.17 13.12 4.77
CA ALA A 672 17.41 13.80 5.12
C ALA A 672 17.23 15.33 5.22
N LEU A 673 16.32 15.92 4.42
CA LEU A 673 15.97 17.34 4.54
C LEU A 673 15.24 17.63 5.86
N THR A 674 14.27 16.81 6.26
CA THR A 674 13.57 16.91 7.55
C THR A 674 14.55 16.73 8.72
N ARG A 675 15.56 15.88 8.56
CA ARG A 675 16.63 15.69 9.56
C ARG A 675 17.63 16.83 9.61
N SER A 676 17.95 17.40 8.45
CA SER A 676 18.76 18.62 8.39
C SER A 676 18.04 19.80 9.06
N GLN A 677 16.71 19.87 8.89
CA GLN A 677 15.88 20.86 9.58
C GLN A 677 15.85 20.62 11.08
N LEU A 678 15.70 19.36 11.53
CA LEU A 678 15.75 18.99 12.94
C LEU A 678 17.11 19.32 13.54
N ARG A 679 18.21 18.97 12.87
CA ARG A 679 19.57 19.32 13.31
C ARG A 679 19.78 20.83 13.42
N GLY A 680 19.22 21.57 12.45
CA GLY A 680 19.21 23.03 12.49
C GLY A 680 18.43 23.58 13.70
N ALA A 681 17.28 22.98 14.00
CA ALA A 681 16.46 23.36 15.16
C ALA A 681 17.14 23.05 16.49
N VAL A 682 17.74 21.86 16.62
CA VAL A 682 18.56 21.47 17.78
C VAL A 682 19.68 22.46 18.00
N ASN A 683 20.41 22.84 16.95
CA ASN A 683 21.51 23.82 17.06
C ASN A 683 21.00 25.21 17.43
N ARG A 684 19.88 25.68 16.88
CA ARG A 684 19.29 26.99 17.27
C ARG A 684 18.88 27.01 18.75
N ARG A 685 18.26 25.93 19.22
CA ARG A 685 17.88 25.80 20.64
C ARG A 685 19.08 25.80 21.54
N ARG A 686 20.15 25.09 21.19
CA ARG A 686 21.42 25.07 21.94
C ARG A 686 22.00 26.47 22.06
N VAL A 687 22.04 27.24 20.97
CA VAL A 687 22.52 28.61 20.97
C VAL A 687 21.66 29.51 21.87
N TYR A 688 20.32 29.37 21.78
CA TYR A 688 19.38 30.08 22.64
C TYR A 688 19.64 29.79 24.13
N LEU A 689 19.80 28.53 24.54
CA LEU A 689 20.05 28.10 25.89
C LEU A 689 21.37 28.67 26.43
N ILE A 690 22.44 28.59 25.62
CA ILE A 690 23.75 29.15 25.99
C ILE A 690 23.65 30.66 26.23
N ASN A 691 22.94 31.38 25.37
CA ASN A 691 22.78 32.82 25.52
C ASN A 691 21.89 33.17 26.71
N THR A 692 20.85 32.42 27.00
CA THR A 692 19.96 32.62 28.14
C THR A 692 20.69 32.34 29.46
N LEU A 693 21.49 31.27 29.52
CA LEU A 693 22.33 30.97 30.70
C LEU A 693 23.40 32.03 30.91
N LYS A 694 24.05 32.54 29.87
CA LYS A 694 25.02 33.65 29.96
C LYS A 694 24.39 34.96 30.42
N ALA A 695 23.13 35.21 30.11
CA ALA A 695 22.40 36.39 30.54
C ALA A 695 21.92 36.31 32.02
N LYS A 696 21.89 35.10 32.61
CA LYS A 696 21.52 34.87 34.03
C LYS A 696 22.72 34.84 34.95
N ILE A 697 23.98 34.82 34.45
CA ILE A 697 25.24 34.96 35.17
C ILE A 697 25.69 36.43 35.11
#